data_cdfa9831cc02bedfccaeba646a3d6bfe
#
_entry.id   cdfa9831cc02bedfccaeba646a3d6bfe
#
_cell.length_a   1.000
_cell.length_b   1.000
_cell.length_c   1.000
_cell.angle_alpha   90.00
_cell.angle_beta   90.00
_cell.angle_gamma   90.00
#
_symmetry.space_group_name_H-M   'P 1'
#
loop_
_entity.id
_entity.type
_entity.pdbx_description
1 polymer ?
#
loop_
_entity_poly.entity_id
_entity_poly.type
_entity_poly.pdbx_seq_one_letter_code
_entity_poly.pdbx_strand_id
1 'polypeptide(L)'
;MTNKARHPRAAAGSLGELPAVHQVLEHPRLAALRGRVDHAYLVEEVQACLDAFRRILRQDANRTVPKLEAVAEEARERVERWFEPKLQPVINLTGTLLHTNLGRAPLSRAAVEAMREARDTVNLEYDLKKGRRGDRDSLVEELLCRLTGAEAATVVNNNAAAVYLVLNALANRRRVAVSRGELVEIGDGFRMPDIVRKSGCKLVEVGTTNRTHLADYKQALDDGARLLLKVHTSNYKIEGFVHEVPLRELARLGRRHQVPVVVDLGSGALVDLVRWGLSGEPTVRDVVDTGADLITFSGDKLLGGPQAGLVVGRGKWVRRVKRNPMKRALRCDKFRLAALEATLRAYLSPETLEKSLPTYRMIARSVEEIEALATEVRDQVERWAAGRAQVEVIAGHTQVGSGSLPGAKLPTHLIALTPSRGGVKALERELRTLHPPVIGRIHGGKVLLDMRCLMAPEPLLERSGGGGRPDRMIIGTAGHIDHGKTALVKRLSGIDADRLPEEKRRGMTIDLGFAHMELEGVDQIGIVDVPGHERFIRNMVAGATGIDLVLLVVAADDGVMPQTREHLDIVCLLGITSGVVALSKIDLVSPERVAAVTEEVHELLGGTPLVSAPVMPVSANTGEGLDPLRRELAAGLAEVRSRSEAGFFWMAMDRAFVAPGFGSVVTGTIASGRVAKGDHLKLLPGEQAVRVRGIQVHNRTVDAAAAGSRCALNLAGVDKQSLRRGIAVCDAGLTRVATTADAQVALVRDLARPLKNHSRVRLHSGTAETIARLQWLDPKPPGPGGAGLAQLRLDEAMPLLYGHRFVLRDESAQRTVGGGVVLDPFARRRAARSPERVERLKSLSAMNPDRSLTVWLEARGAEGWLLPELAEQLAEAPERLEERLARSSDVLREDAEGTTWMAPRGAVETLESRLTGAISEYLTDHPRVTAMAPATLRSTVCPRLDQRIFRSLLARLVAAGQVEAISEGVRPVGHHQRFSPEDAALADRVTSLLAYRDKPP
;
A
#
# COMPACT_ATOMS: atom_id res chain seq x y z
N MET A 1 1.39 7.72 -77.55
CA MET A 1 1.72 9.03 -76.91
C MET A 1 1.14 9.03 -75.54
N THR A 2 1.95 8.58 -74.60
CA THR A 2 1.57 8.44 -73.16
C THR A 2 2.00 9.67 -72.40
N ASN A 3 1.03 10.39 -71.88
CA ASN A 3 1.23 11.63 -71.11
C ASN A 3 1.70 11.27 -69.67
N LYS A 4 2.98 11.39 -69.37
CA LYS A 4 3.54 11.30 -68.02
C LYS A 4 3.16 12.56 -67.25
N ALA A 5 2.20 12.42 -66.33
CA ALA A 5 1.92 13.44 -65.34
C ALA A 5 3.19 13.73 -64.52
N ARG A 6 3.71 14.94 -64.66
CA ARG A 6 4.80 15.46 -63.79
C ARG A 6 4.22 15.72 -62.42
N HIS A 7 4.68 14.98 -61.41
CA HIS A 7 4.50 15.37 -60.01
C HIS A 7 5.12 16.76 -59.74
N PRO A 8 4.44 17.63 -59.03
CA PRO A 8 5.00 18.94 -58.72
C PRO A 8 6.27 18.75 -57.87
N ARG A 9 7.39 19.27 -58.33
CA ARG A 9 8.60 19.40 -57.51
C ARG A 9 8.29 20.34 -56.34
N ALA A 10 8.34 19.84 -55.08
CA ALA A 10 8.38 20.71 -53.89
C ALA A 10 9.49 21.74 -54.07
N ALA A 11 9.19 23.00 -53.77
CA ALA A 11 10.16 24.08 -53.86
C ALA A 11 11.40 23.74 -53.02
N ALA A 12 12.55 23.68 -53.69
CA ALA A 12 13.86 23.32 -53.13
C ALA A 12 14.31 24.28 -51.99
N GLY A 13 13.64 25.43 -51.81
CA GLY A 13 13.90 26.42 -50.76
C GLY A 13 13.51 25.96 -49.35
N SER A 14 12.34 25.29 -49.16
CA SER A 14 11.79 24.97 -47.84
C SER A 14 12.54 23.88 -47.08
N LEU A 15 13.20 22.95 -47.75
CA LEU A 15 13.98 21.87 -47.13
C LEU A 15 15.36 22.32 -46.65
N GLY A 16 15.91 23.38 -47.21
CA GLY A 16 17.19 24.00 -46.81
C GLY A 16 17.09 24.86 -45.54
N GLU A 17 15.86 25.19 -45.10
CA GLU A 17 15.60 25.97 -43.90
C GLU A 17 15.55 25.12 -42.62
N LEU A 18 15.52 23.77 -42.74
CA LEU A 18 15.62 22.88 -41.58
C LEU A 18 16.99 23.03 -40.90
N PRO A 19 17.05 23.03 -39.56
CA PRO A 19 18.29 23.17 -38.84
C PRO A 19 19.24 22.01 -39.14
N ALA A 20 20.56 22.30 -39.14
CA ALA A 20 21.57 21.26 -39.29
C ALA A 20 21.69 20.39 -38.03
N VAL A 21 22.07 19.12 -38.18
CA VAL A 21 22.21 18.14 -37.09
C VAL A 21 23.02 18.70 -35.92
N HIS A 22 24.14 19.36 -36.17
CA HIS A 22 25.01 19.92 -35.11
C HIS A 22 24.28 21.02 -34.32
N GLN A 23 23.49 21.89 -34.98
CA GLN A 23 22.74 22.96 -34.32
C GLN A 23 21.69 22.37 -33.36
N VAL A 24 21.03 21.27 -33.78
CA VAL A 24 20.05 20.59 -32.93
C VAL A 24 20.75 19.93 -31.74
N LEU A 25 21.90 19.28 -31.96
CA LEU A 25 22.68 18.64 -30.91
C LEU A 25 23.27 19.64 -29.88
N GLU A 26 23.58 20.87 -30.29
CA GLU A 26 24.11 21.94 -29.44
C GLU A 26 23.00 22.66 -28.67
N HIS A 27 21.73 22.47 -29.05
CA HIS A 27 20.61 23.08 -28.35
C HIS A 27 20.57 22.64 -26.87
N PRO A 28 20.35 23.56 -25.91
CA PRO A 28 20.40 23.25 -24.48
C PRO A 28 19.59 22.03 -24.04
N ARG A 29 18.43 21.80 -24.67
CA ARG A 29 17.54 20.65 -24.38
C ARG A 29 18.16 19.30 -24.72
N LEU A 30 18.98 19.21 -25.78
CA LEU A 30 19.69 17.98 -26.14
C LEU A 30 21.08 17.91 -25.51
N ALA A 31 21.70 19.04 -25.25
CA ALA A 31 22.96 19.10 -24.51
C ALA A 31 22.81 18.51 -23.09
N ALA A 32 21.66 18.67 -22.47
CA ALA A 32 21.31 18.07 -21.18
C ALA A 32 21.29 16.52 -21.19
N LEU A 33 21.14 15.90 -22.36
CA LEU A 33 21.15 14.43 -22.51
C LEU A 33 22.57 13.88 -22.78
N ARG A 34 23.56 14.75 -23.01
CA ARG A 34 24.96 14.33 -23.10
C ARG A 34 25.43 13.73 -21.78
N GLY A 35 26.01 12.54 -21.84
CA GLY A 35 26.41 11.77 -20.66
C GLY A 35 25.36 10.75 -20.16
N ARG A 36 24.07 10.92 -20.54
CA ARG A 36 23.04 9.88 -20.35
C ARG A 36 22.92 8.96 -21.56
N VAL A 37 23.21 9.48 -22.74
CA VAL A 37 23.09 8.80 -24.04
C VAL A 37 24.40 8.95 -24.78
N ASP A 38 24.87 7.87 -25.38
CA ASP A 38 26.01 7.92 -26.26
C ASP A 38 25.76 8.89 -27.41
N HIS A 39 26.79 9.67 -27.81
CA HIS A 39 26.71 10.70 -28.85
C HIS A 39 26.19 10.14 -30.19
N ALA A 40 26.57 8.91 -30.55
CA ALA A 40 26.14 8.29 -31.80
C ALA A 40 24.61 8.10 -31.84
N TYR A 41 23.98 7.67 -30.74
CA TYR A 41 22.52 7.53 -30.65
C TYR A 41 21.79 8.88 -30.66
N LEU A 42 22.37 9.93 -30.05
CA LEU A 42 21.81 11.29 -30.15
C LEU A 42 21.80 11.78 -31.61
N VAL A 43 22.92 11.56 -32.33
CA VAL A 43 23.01 11.89 -33.75
C VAL A 43 21.97 11.15 -34.58
N GLU A 44 21.80 9.84 -34.33
CA GLU A 44 20.85 8.98 -35.04
C GLU A 44 19.40 9.45 -34.81
N GLU A 45 19.01 9.75 -33.58
CA GLU A 45 17.65 10.23 -33.30
C GLU A 45 17.37 11.63 -33.86
N VAL A 46 18.36 12.53 -33.84
CA VAL A 46 18.25 13.85 -34.46
C VAL A 46 18.08 13.72 -35.96
N GLN A 47 18.86 12.86 -36.62
CA GLN A 47 18.73 12.58 -38.04
C GLN A 47 17.35 12.00 -38.39
N ALA A 48 16.88 11.01 -37.61
CA ALA A 48 15.56 10.40 -37.79
C ALA A 48 14.43 11.42 -37.62
N CYS A 49 14.58 12.36 -36.68
CA CYS A 49 13.64 13.46 -36.47
C CYS A 49 13.62 14.40 -37.69
N LEU A 50 14.77 14.85 -38.16
CA LEU A 50 14.88 15.70 -39.34
C LEU A 50 14.35 15.03 -40.62
N ASP A 51 14.59 13.72 -40.78
CA ASP A 51 14.05 12.96 -41.91
C ASP A 51 12.52 12.80 -41.84
N ALA A 52 11.95 12.72 -40.63
CA ALA A 52 10.50 12.75 -40.45
C ALA A 52 9.91 14.11 -40.89
N PHE A 53 10.52 15.22 -40.50
CA PHE A 53 10.10 16.55 -40.94
C PHE A 53 10.29 16.73 -42.46
N ARG A 54 11.38 16.26 -43.05
CA ARG A 54 11.60 16.26 -44.51
C ARG A 54 10.51 15.51 -45.26
N ARG A 55 10.06 14.36 -44.74
CA ARG A 55 8.97 13.59 -45.35
C ARG A 55 7.65 14.35 -45.30
N ILE A 56 7.33 14.97 -44.15
CA ILE A 56 6.10 15.74 -43.98
C ILE A 56 6.09 16.97 -44.92
N LEU A 57 7.17 17.73 -45.00
CA LEU A 57 7.29 18.90 -45.87
C LEU A 57 7.25 18.54 -47.37
N ARG A 58 7.69 17.33 -47.76
CA ARG A 58 7.53 16.84 -49.12
C ARG A 58 6.11 16.46 -49.51
N GLN A 59 5.28 16.07 -48.51
CA GLN A 59 3.89 15.72 -48.72
C GLN A 59 2.96 16.93 -48.73
N ASP A 60 3.31 18.00 -48.04
CA ASP A 60 2.52 19.24 -47.97
C ASP A 60 3.48 20.46 -48.06
N ALA A 61 3.55 21.03 -49.27
CA ALA A 61 4.42 22.18 -49.57
C ALA A 61 4.00 23.49 -48.88
N ASN A 62 2.79 23.58 -48.31
CA ASN A 62 2.29 24.78 -47.63
C ASN A 62 2.55 24.75 -46.12
N ARG A 63 3.15 23.70 -45.61
CA ARG A 63 3.41 23.55 -44.18
C ARG A 63 4.63 24.38 -43.77
N THR A 64 4.50 25.07 -42.65
CA THR A 64 5.59 25.90 -42.10
C THR A 64 6.74 25.03 -41.65
N VAL A 65 7.97 25.43 -42.03
CA VAL A 65 9.20 24.75 -41.63
C VAL A 65 9.39 24.90 -40.11
N PRO A 66 9.59 23.81 -39.35
CA PRO A 66 9.76 23.87 -37.90
C PRO A 66 11.07 24.61 -37.55
N LYS A 67 11.00 25.49 -36.55
CA LYS A 67 12.16 26.16 -35.98
C LYS A 67 13.05 25.21 -35.18
N LEU A 68 14.29 25.64 -34.91
CA LEU A 68 15.29 24.87 -34.17
C LEU A 68 14.74 24.33 -32.83
N GLU A 69 14.02 25.16 -32.08
CA GLU A 69 13.43 24.79 -30.78
C GLU A 69 12.41 23.62 -30.89
N ALA A 70 11.58 23.63 -31.93
CA ALA A 70 10.59 22.58 -32.18
C ALA A 70 11.24 21.26 -32.61
N VAL A 71 12.30 21.34 -33.42
CA VAL A 71 13.06 20.15 -33.82
C VAL A 71 13.84 19.57 -32.64
N ALA A 72 14.45 20.45 -31.82
CA ALA A 72 15.17 20.02 -30.62
C ALA A 72 14.22 19.37 -29.56
N GLU A 73 12.99 19.89 -29.42
CA GLU A 73 12.00 19.30 -28.51
C GLU A 73 11.55 17.93 -29.00
N GLU A 74 11.17 17.78 -30.27
CA GLU A 74 10.79 16.48 -30.86
C GLU A 74 11.93 15.46 -30.75
N ALA A 75 13.17 15.89 -31.03
CA ALA A 75 14.35 15.02 -30.91
C ALA A 75 14.58 14.60 -29.43
N ARG A 76 14.41 15.53 -28.47
CA ARG A 76 14.46 15.23 -27.02
C ARG A 76 13.43 14.19 -26.63
N GLU A 77 12.14 14.41 -26.99
CA GLU A 77 11.06 13.47 -26.68
C GLU A 77 11.30 12.08 -27.30
N ARG A 78 11.92 12.01 -28.50
CA ARG A 78 12.29 10.73 -29.13
C ARG A 78 13.34 9.98 -28.33
N VAL A 79 14.35 10.69 -27.85
CA VAL A 79 15.41 10.11 -27.01
C VAL A 79 14.84 9.68 -25.66
N GLU A 80 14.04 10.52 -24.99
CA GLU A 80 13.46 10.23 -23.69
C GLU A 80 12.53 9.01 -23.70
N ARG A 81 11.80 8.78 -24.80
CA ARG A 81 10.99 7.56 -25.00
C ARG A 81 11.79 6.25 -24.87
N TRP A 82 13.11 6.28 -25.08
CA TRP A 82 13.96 5.11 -24.86
C TRP A 82 14.18 4.77 -23.37
N PHE A 83 14.02 5.76 -22.48
CA PHE A 83 14.14 5.58 -21.04
C PHE A 83 12.79 5.28 -20.37
N GLU A 84 11.68 5.44 -21.07
CA GLU A 84 10.37 5.10 -20.55
C GLU A 84 10.21 3.57 -20.48
N PRO A 85 9.84 3.00 -19.32
CA PRO A 85 9.52 1.58 -19.22
C PRO A 85 8.37 1.22 -20.16
N LYS A 86 8.60 0.32 -21.11
CA LYS A 86 7.52 -0.15 -22.02
C LYS A 86 6.49 -1.03 -21.31
N LEU A 87 6.90 -1.75 -20.25
CA LEU A 87 6.00 -2.49 -19.38
C LEU A 87 5.56 -1.56 -18.26
N GLN A 88 4.32 -1.09 -18.33
CA GLN A 88 3.76 -0.11 -17.38
C GLN A 88 2.61 -0.73 -16.59
N PRO A 89 2.43 -0.36 -15.31
CA PRO A 89 1.22 -0.69 -14.56
C PRO A 89 -0.01 -0.11 -15.25
N VAL A 90 -1.10 -0.89 -15.29
CA VAL A 90 -2.40 -0.44 -15.80
C VAL A 90 -3.51 -0.80 -14.81
N ILE A 91 -4.58 -0.03 -14.80
CA ILE A 91 -5.76 -0.32 -13.99
C ILE A 91 -6.74 -1.12 -14.85
N ASN A 92 -6.92 -2.40 -14.52
CA ASN A 92 -7.84 -3.28 -15.21
C ASN A 92 -9.28 -3.06 -14.72
N LEU A 93 -10.13 -2.44 -15.51
CA LEU A 93 -11.57 -2.31 -15.30
C LEU A 93 -12.39 -2.89 -16.46
N THR A 94 -11.84 -3.88 -17.17
CA THR A 94 -12.47 -4.50 -18.33
C THR A 94 -13.66 -5.39 -17.97
N GLY A 95 -13.78 -5.82 -16.72
CA GLY A 95 -14.74 -6.85 -16.29
C GLY A 95 -14.29 -8.27 -16.59
N THR A 96 -12.97 -8.46 -16.75
CA THR A 96 -12.33 -9.77 -16.84
C THR A 96 -11.24 -9.81 -15.78
N LEU A 97 -11.39 -10.64 -14.75
CA LEU A 97 -10.45 -10.67 -13.61
C LEU A 97 -9.03 -11.07 -14.05
N LEU A 98 -8.93 -12.21 -14.75
CA LEU A 98 -7.68 -12.78 -15.25
C LEU A 98 -7.51 -12.44 -16.74
N HIS A 99 -7.35 -11.13 -17.04
CA HIS A 99 -7.27 -10.68 -18.43
C HIS A 99 -5.96 -11.08 -19.08
N THR A 100 -6.00 -11.88 -20.14
CA THR A 100 -4.83 -12.46 -20.82
C THR A 100 -3.80 -11.39 -21.22
N ASN A 101 -4.26 -10.29 -21.83
CA ASN A 101 -3.36 -9.24 -22.35
C ASN A 101 -2.86 -8.27 -21.27
N LEU A 102 -3.39 -8.35 -20.04
CA LEU A 102 -3.01 -7.51 -18.90
C LEU A 102 -2.25 -8.26 -17.81
N GLY A 103 -1.61 -9.38 -18.17
CA GLY A 103 -0.73 -10.13 -17.26
C GLY A 103 -1.43 -11.21 -16.42
N ARG A 104 -2.74 -11.43 -16.59
CA ARG A 104 -3.55 -12.43 -15.87
C ARG A 104 -3.62 -12.17 -14.35
N ALA A 105 -3.18 -13.12 -13.51
CA ALA A 105 -3.28 -13.01 -12.05
C ALA A 105 -2.30 -11.98 -11.48
N PRO A 106 -2.78 -10.95 -10.74
CA PRO A 106 -1.90 -10.08 -9.97
C PRO A 106 -1.22 -10.88 -8.84
N LEU A 107 0.05 -10.58 -8.59
CA LEU A 107 0.82 -11.25 -7.53
C LEU A 107 0.48 -10.71 -6.15
N SER A 108 0.53 -11.58 -5.14
CA SER A 108 0.41 -11.18 -3.75
C SER A 108 1.65 -10.39 -3.28
N ARG A 109 1.48 -9.57 -2.24
CA ARG A 109 2.60 -8.86 -1.61
C ARG A 109 3.72 -9.83 -1.16
N ALA A 110 3.33 -10.98 -0.60
CA ALA A 110 4.29 -12.00 -0.17
C ALA A 110 5.10 -12.57 -1.35
N ALA A 111 4.45 -12.78 -2.53
CA ALA A 111 5.13 -13.25 -3.73
C ALA A 111 6.12 -12.21 -4.28
N VAL A 112 5.73 -10.92 -4.27
CA VAL A 112 6.61 -9.82 -4.69
C VAL A 112 7.81 -9.68 -3.75
N GLU A 113 7.61 -9.76 -2.44
CA GLU A 113 8.71 -9.69 -1.47
C GLU A 113 9.66 -10.88 -1.61
N ALA A 114 9.15 -12.10 -1.80
CA ALA A 114 9.99 -13.26 -2.07
C ALA A 114 10.84 -13.10 -3.35
N MET A 115 10.30 -12.45 -4.40
CA MET A 115 11.09 -12.10 -5.59
C MET A 115 12.20 -11.10 -5.26
N ARG A 116 11.89 -10.10 -4.43
CA ARG A 116 12.86 -9.07 -4.00
C ARG A 116 14.00 -9.70 -3.19
N GLU A 117 13.70 -10.59 -2.25
CA GLU A 117 14.70 -11.36 -1.50
C GLU A 117 15.58 -12.25 -2.40
N ALA A 118 14.99 -12.79 -3.48
CA ALA A 118 15.71 -13.63 -4.45
C ALA A 118 16.59 -12.84 -5.43
N ARG A 119 16.70 -11.52 -5.34
CA ARG A 119 17.51 -10.69 -6.27
C ARG A 119 18.99 -11.10 -6.27
N ASP A 120 19.52 -11.38 -5.10
CA ASP A 120 20.92 -11.70 -4.90
C ASP A 120 21.23 -13.20 -5.10
N THR A 121 22.35 -13.69 -4.62
CA THR A 121 22.72 -15.11 -4.69
C THR A 121 21.85 -15.96 -3.77
N VAL A 122 21.24 -17.03 -4.30
CA VAL A 122 20.33 -17.90 -3.56
C VAL A 122 20.68 -19.37 -3.79
N ASN A 123 20.18 -20.25 -2.92
CA ASN A 123 20.38 -21.70 -2.96
C ASN A 123 19.55 -22.42 -4.05
N LEU A 124 19.39 -21.82 -5.23
CA LEU A 124 18.50 -22.30 -6.30
C LEU A 124 18.71 -23.77 -6.71
N GLU A 125 19.97 -24.21 -6.82
CA GLU A 125 20.36 -25.60 -7.11
C GLU A 125 21.40 -26.10 -6.09
N TYR A 126 21.31 -25.65 -4.82
CA TYR A 126 22.23 -26.04 -3.77
C TYR A 126 21.46 -26.50 -2.52
N ASP A 127 21.67 -27.74 -2.11
CA ASP A 127 21.09 -28.29 -0.89
C ASP A 127 21.95 -27.88 0.31
N LEU A 128 21.43 -26.90 1.08
CA LEU A 128 22.14 -26.34 2.24
C LEU A 128 22.42 -27.37 3.34
N LYS A 129 21.55 -28.38 3.49
CA LYS A 129 21.74 -29.45 4.51
C LYS A 129 22.82 -30.42 4.12
N LYS A 130 22.90 -30.75 2.83
CA LYS A 130 23.85 -31.77 2.31
C LYS A 130 25.14 -31.16 1.76
N GLY A 131 25.23 -29.82 1.66
CA GLY A 131 26.41 -29.13 1.13
C GLY A 131 26.76 -29.50 -0.33
N ARG A 132 25.77 -29.83 -1.15
CA ARG A 132 25.97 -30.31 -2.54
C ARG A 132 24.86 -29.83 -3.45
N ARG A 133 25.07 -30.04 -4.75
CA ARG A 133 24.06 -29.69 -5.77
C ARG A 133 22.72 -30.37 -5.48
N GLY A 134 21.64 -29.56 -5.45
CA GLY A 134 20.25 -29.93 -5.30
C GLY A 134 19.45 -29.84 -6.61
N ASP A 135 18.17 -30.25 -6.53
CA ASP A 135 17.19 -30.08 -7.59
C ASP A 135 16.39 -28.81 -7.31
N ARG A 136 16.28 -27.90 -8.29
CA ARG A 136 15.53 -26.65 -8.13
C ARG A 136 14.03 -26.86 -7.93
N ASP A 137 13.46 -27.96 -8.45
CA ASP A 137 12.05 -28.30 -8.26
C ASP A 137 11.73 -28.60 -6.80
N SER A 138 12.74 -29.06 -5.98
CA SER A 138 12.55 -29.33 -4.56
C SER A 138 12.06 -28.12 -3.75
N LEU A 139 12.25 -26.90 -4.25
CA LEU A 139 11.78 -25.67 -3.60
C LEU A 139 10.24 -25.60 -3.54
N VAL A 140 9.54 -26.23 -4.49
CA VAL A 140 8.07 -26.17 -4.59
C VAL A 140 7.41 -27.57 -4.62
N GLU A 141 8.16 -28.64 -4.88
CA GLU A 141 7.62 -30.01 -5.06
C GLU A 141 6.87 -30.50 -3.82
N GLU A 142 7.42 -30.32 -2.62
CA GLU A 142 6.80 -30.77 -1.37
C GLU A 142 5.46 -30.07 -1.12
N LEU A 143 5.40 -28.75 -1.34
CA LEU A 143 4.16 -27.97 -1.21
C LEU A 143 3.11 -28.42 -2.23
N LEU A 144 3.52 -28.61 -3.50
CA LEU A 144 2.62 -29.08 -4.55
C LEU A 144 2.06 -30.46 -4.22
N CYS A 145 2.89 -31.41 -3.81
CA CYS A 145 2.44 -32.75 -3.41
C CYS A 145 1.46 -32.70 -2.24
N ARG A 146 1.75 -31.87 -1.22
CA ARG A 146 0.88 -31.70 -0.05
C ARG A 146 -0.47 -31.11 -0.41
N LEU A 147 -0.50 -30.08 -1.25
CA LEU A 147 -1.73 -29.38 -1.65
C LEU A 147 -2.60 -30.21 -2.62
N THR A 148 -1.98 -30.96 -3.52
CA THR A 148 -2.69 -31.71 -4.57
C THR A 148 -2.94 -33.19 -4.24
N GLY A 149 -2.22 -33.74 -3.26
CA GLY A 149 -2.24 -35.19 -2.97
C GLY A 149 -1.43 -36.04 -3.96
N ALA A 150 -0.67 -35.43 -4.87
CA ALA A 150 0.14 -36.12 -5.85
C ALA A 150 1.43 -36.71 -5.22
N GLU A 151 1.97 -37.78 -5.82
CA GLU A 151 3.20 -38.47 -5.37
C GLU A 151 4.48 -37.64 -5.66
N ALA A 152 4.48 -36.84 -6.73
CA ALA A 152 5.62 -36.07 -7.17
C ALA A 152 5.14 -34.87 -8.03
N ALA A 153 6.00 -33.85 -8.14
CA ALA A 153 5.73 -32.67 -8.96
C ALA A 153 6.99 -32.16 -9.68
N THR A 154 6.79 -31.39 -10.73
CA THR A 154 7.83 -30.61 -11.42
C THR A 154 7.23 -29.35 -12.02
N VAL A 155 8.04 -28.31 -12.22
CA VAL A 155 7.60 -27.01 -12.70
C VAL A 155 8.41 -26.57 -13.92
N VAL A 156 7.74 -25.97 -14.89
CA VAL A 156 8.30 -25.36 -16.10
C VAL A 156 7.76 -23.94 -16.30
N ASN A 157 8.25 -23.23 -17.28
CA ASN A 157 7.99 -21.79 -17.46
C ASN A 157 6.52 -21.43 -17.80
N ASN A 158 5.72 -22.33 -18.37
CA ASN A 158 4.27 -22.16 -18.57
C ASN A 158 3.59 -23.50 -18.87
N ASN A 159 2.24 -23.52 -18.86
CA ASN A 159 1.48 -24.77 -19.05
C ASN A 159 1.60 -25.35 -20.46
N ALA A 160 1.73 -24.55 -21.52
CA ALA A 160 1.98 -25.05 -22.87
C ALA A 160 3.28 -25.86 -22.94
N ALA A 161 4.34 -25.36 -22.25
CA ALA A 161 5.61 -26.08 -22.12
C ALA A 161 5.47 -27.36 -21.27
N ALA A 162 4.60 -27.35 -20.25
CA ALA A 162 4.32 -28.55 -19.44
C ALA A 162 3.67 -29.64 -20.30
N VAL A 163 2.62 -29.33 -21.05
CA VAL A 163 1.95 -30.26 -21.98
C VAL A 163 2.96 -30.77 -23.02
N TYR A 164 3.70 -29.87 -23.67
CA TYR A 164 4.71 -30.24 -24.67
C TYR A 164 5.76 -31.19 -24.09
N LEU A 165 6.30 -30.88 -22.94
CA LEU A 165 7.33 -31.69 -22.26
C LEU A 165 6.80 -33.06 -21.85
N VAL A 166 5.58 -33.14 -21.27
CA VAL A 166 4.94 -34.40 -20.86
C VAL A 166 4.73 -35.29 -22.08
N LEU A 167 4.15 -34.75 -23.16
CA LEU A 167 3.91 -35.52 -24.40
C LEU A 167 5.22 -36.01 -25.02
N ASN A 168 6.23 -35.15 -25.15
CA ASN A 168 7.52 -35.51 -25.66
C ASN A 168 8.22 -36.60 -24.79
N ALA A 169 8.15 -36.47 -23.47
CA ALA A 169 8.77 -37.41 -22.56
C ALA A 169 8.12 -38.79 -22.58
N LEU A 170 6.79 -38.86 -22.73
CA LEU A 170 6.00 -40.08 -22.57
C LEU A 170 5.63 -40.75 -23.89
N ALA A 171 5.40 -39.97 -24.95
CA ALA A 171 4.81 -40.49 -26.18
C ALA A 171 5.51 -40.01 -27.49
N ASN A 172 6.76 -39.54 -27.42
CA ASN A 172 7.52 -39.19 -28.62
C ASN A 172 7.52 -40.36 -29.64
N ARG A 173 7.15 -40.05 -30.91
CA ARG A 173 6.96 -40.96 -32.02
C ARG A 173 5.83 -41.98 -31.84
N ARG A 174 5.01 -41.84 -30.79
CA ARG A 174 3.86 -42.70 -30.47
C ARG A 174 2.53 -42.00 -30.74
N ARG A 175 1.47 -42.81 -30.79
CA ARG A 175 0.09 -42.31 -30.93
C ARG A 175 -0.46 -41.81 -29.60
N VAL A 176 -1.10 -40.65 -29.63
CA VAL A 176 -1.79 -40.01 -28.50
C VAL A 176 -3.25 -39.87 -28.85
N ALA A 177 -4.14 -40.48 -28.07
CA ALA A 177 -5.57 -40.40 -28.25
C ALA A 177 -6.15 -39.22 -27.50
N VAL A 178 -6.92 -38.39 -28.21
CA VAL A 178 -7.60 -37.18 -27.71
C VAL A 178 -9.03 -37.14 -28.26
N SER A 179 -10.02 -36.78 -27.44
CA SER A 179 -11.39 -36.57 -27.90
C SER A 179 -11.46 -35.40 -28.88
N ARG A 180 -12.23 -35.53 -29.98
CA ARG A 180 -12.48 -34.41 -30.90
C ARG A 180 -13.10 -33.21 -30.21
N GLY A 181 -14.01 -33.44 -29.25
CA GLY A 181 -14.62 -32.40 -28.44
C GLY A 181 -13.65 -31.67 -27.51
N GLU A 182 -12.39 -32.12 -27.40
CA GLU A 182 -11.37 -31.56 -26.52
C GLU A 182 -10.19 -30.92 -27.30
N LEU A 183 -10.32 -30.79 -28.65
CA LEU A 183 -9.28 -30.15 -29.46
C LEU A 183 -9.40 -28.63 -29.44
N VAL A 184 -8.98 -28.05 -28.34
CA VAL A 184 -9.14 -26.63 -28.05
C VAL A 184 -8.12 -25.76 -28.79
N GLU A 185 -8.56 -24.55 -29.18
CA GLU A 185 -7.72 -23.44 -29.56
C GLU A 185 -7.84 -22.35 -28.48
N ILE A 186 -6.71 -21.88 -27.94
CA ILE A 186 -6.63 -20.87 -26.89
C ILE A 186 -5.78 -19.73 -27.43
N GLY A 187 -6.30 -18.51 -27.52
CA GLY A 187 -5.59 -17.27 -27.89
C GLY A 187 -4.52 -17.42 -28.97
N ASP A 188 -4.24 -16.41 -29.72
CA ASP A 188 -3.12 -16.28 -30.71
C ASP A 188 -2.64 -17.58 -31.40
N GLY A 189 -3.58 -18.50 -31.71
CA GLY A 189 -3.26 -19.70 -32.49
C GLY A 189 -2.66 -20.88 -31.73
N PHE A 190 -2.72 -20.90 -30.37
CA PHE A 190 -2.38 -22.12 -29.63
C PHE A 190 -3.43 -23.19 -29.84
N ARG A 191 -3.11 -24.19 -30.66
CA ARG A 191 -4.00 -25.33 -30.99
C ARG A 191 -3.45 -26.62 -30.37
N MET A 192 -4.28 -27.32 -29.60
CA MET A 192 -3.87 -28.60 -29.01
C MET A 192 -3.36 -29.61 -30.05
N PRO A 193 -3.99 -29.80 -31.24
CA PRO A 193 -3.44 -30.66 -32.30
C PRO A 193 -1.99 -30.32 -32.69
N ASP A 194 -1.68 -29.05 -32.78
CA ASP A 194 -0.35 -28.59 -33.21
C ASP A 194 0.71 -28.87 -32.12
N ILE A 195 0.34 -28.66 -30.84
CA ILE A 195 1.20 -29.00 -29.72
C ILE A 195 1.49 -30.49 -29.67
N VAL A 196 0.46 -31.34 -29.84
CA VAL A 196 0.65 -32.80 -29.89
C VAL A 196 1.60 -33.21 -31.03
N ARG A 197 1.41 -32.67 -32.24
CA ARG A 197 2.29 -32.96 -33.38
C ARG A 197 3.71 -32.43 -33.17
N LYS A 198 3.84 -31.19 -32.70
CA LYS A 198 5.15 -30.54 -32.45
C LYS A 198 5.93 -31.20 -31.33
N SER A 199 5.24 -31.84 -30.34
CA SER A 199 5.92 -32.63 -29.30
C SER A 199 6.53 -33.96 -29.84
N GLY A 200 6.39 -34.22 -31.13
CA GLY A 200 6.86 -35.45 -31.81
C GLY A 200 5.86 -36.62 -31.73
N CYS A 201 4.65 -36.38 -31.26
CA CYS A 201 3.60 -37.39 -31.14
C CYS A 201 2.76 -37.50 -32.41
N LYS A 202 2.07 -38.61 -32.59
CA LYS A 202 1.05 -38.80 -33.63
C LYS A 202 -0.33 -38.64 -32.98
N LEU A 203 -1.07 -37.63 -33.38
CA LEU A 203 -2.44 -37.38 -32.91
C LEU A 203 -3.37 -38.46 -33.44
N VAL A 204 -4.20 -39.02 -32.54
CA VAL A 204 -5.34 -39.90 -32.86
C VAL A 204 -6.59 -39.25 -32.26
N GLU A 205 -7.48 -38.76 -33.10
CA GLU A 205 -8.75 -38.17 -32.71
C GLU A 205 -9.78 -39.28 -32.49
N VAL A 206 -10.44 -39.25 -31.33
CA VAL A 206 -11.47 -40.25 -30.97
C VAL A 206 -12.84 -39.61 -30.79
N GLY A 207 -13.88 -40.36 -31.05
CA GLY A 207 -15.27 -39.92 -30.98
C GLY A 207 -15.62 -38.80 -31.98
N THR A 208 -16.63 -37.99 -31.63
CA THR A 208 -17.10 -36.83 -32.40
C THR A 208 -17.00 -35.54 -31.57
N THR A 209 -17.37 -34.39 -32.13
CA THR A 209 -17.30 -33.09 -31.44
C THR A 209 -18.08 -33.07 -30.13
N ASN A 210 -19.28 -33.69 -30.10
CA ASN A 210 -20.17 -33.62 -28.94
C ASN A 210 -20.30 -34.97 -28.21
N ARG A 211 -19.82 -36.08 -28.77
CA ARG A 211 -19.95 -37.40 -28.11
C ARG A 211 -18.69 -38.24 -28.30
N THR A 212 -18.11 -38.62 -27.17
CA THR A 212 -16.97 -39.57 -27.10
C THR A 212 -17.28 -40.61 -26.06
N HIS A 213 -17.18 -41.88 -26.43
CA HIS A 213 -17.45 -43.04 -25.57
C HIS A 213 -16.16 -43.77 -25.18
N LEU A 214 -16.22 -44.54 -24.09
CA LEU A 214 -15.07 -45.33 -23.63
C LEU A 214 -14.59 -46.32 -24.69
N ALA A 215 -15.51 -46.83 -25.53
CA ALA A 215 -15.22 -47.73 -26.66
C ALA A 215 -14.28 -47.04 -27.69
N ASP A 216 -14.43 -45.74 -27.94
CA ASP A 216 -13.60 -45.00 -28.90
C ASP A 216 -12.14 -44.95 -28.43
N TYR A 217 -11.92 -44.74 -27.13
CA TYR A 217 -10.56 -44.82 -26.53
C TYR A 217 -10.00 -46.21 -26.51
N LYS A 218 -10.84 -47.22 -26.26
CA LYS A 218 -10.43 -48.61 -26.32
C LYS A 218 -9.95 -48.99 -27.72
N GLN A 219 -10.70 -48.64 -28.75
CA GLN A 219 -10.33 -48.84 -30.16
C GLN A 219 -8.99 -48.16 -30.48
N ALA A 220 -8.79 -46.92 -30.03
CA ALA A 220 -7.50 -46.20 -30.22
C ALA A 220 -6.33 -46.91 -29.55
N LEU A 221 -6.52 -47.56 -28.37
CA LEU A 221 -5.50 -48.36 -27.70
C LEU A 221 -5.20 -49.65 -28.48
N ASP A 222 -6.22 -50.33 -28.99
CA ASP A 222 -6.09 -51.53 -29.82
C ASP A 222 -5.35 -51.17 -31.14
N ASP A 223 -5.60 -49.94 -31.69
CA ASP A 223 -4.87 -49.37 -32.83
C ASP A 223 -3.46 -48.85 -32.49
N GLY A 224 -3.00 -49.05 -31.25
CA GLY A 224 -1.63 -48.79 -30.82
C GLY A 224 -1.39 -47.39 -30.23
N ALA A 225 -2.42 -46.71 -29.70
CA ALA A 225 -2.20 -45.54 -28.85
C ALA A 225 -1.42 -45.91 -27.59
N ARG A 226 -0.50 -44.99 -27.17
CA ARG A 226 0.40 -45.19 -26.03
C ARG A 226 0.28 -44.12 -24.97
N LEU A 227 -0.63 -43.19 -25.13
CA LEU A 227 -1.02 -42.14 -24.18
C LEU A 227 -2.46 -41.73 -24.45
N LEU A 228 -3.25 -41.61 -23.38
CA LEU A 228 -4.58 -41.00 -23.41
C LEU A 228 -4.46 -39.60 -22.85
N LEU A 229 -4.83 -38.60 -23.66
CA LEU A 229 -4.84 -37.19 -23.25
C LEU A 229 -6.28 -36.74 -23.10
N LYS A 230 -6.60 -36.22 -21.90
CA LYS A 230 -7.85 -35.49 -21.64
C LYS A 230 -7.55 -34.02 -21.51
N VAL A 231 -8.24 -33.18 -22.25
CA VAL A 231 -8.08 -31.73 -22.24
C VAL A 231 -9.34 -31.10 -21.67
N HIS A 232 -9.20 -30.35 -20.60
CA HIS A 232 -10.32 -29.62 -20.02
C HIS A 232 -10.72 -28.45 -20.93
N THR A 233 -12.01 -28.37 -21.33
CA THR A 233 -12.52 -27.35 -22.23
C THR A 233 -12.78 -26.05 -21.48
N SER A 234 -11.70 -25.38 -21.07
CA SER A 234 -11.72 -24.23 -20.15
C SER A 234 -12.19 -22.91 -20.80
N ASN A 235 -12.33 -22.83 -22.13
CA ASN A 235 -12.65 -21.61 -22.86
C ASN A 235 -13.93 -21.70 -23.72
N TYR A 236 -14.57 -22.87 -23.77
CA TYR A 236 -15.87 -23.06 -24.41
C TYR A 236 -16.69 -24.15 -23.70
N LYS A 237 -17.99 -24.20 -24.00
CA LYS A 237 -18.91 -25.20 -23.48
C LYS A 237 -19.72 -25.76 -24.66
N ILE A 238 -19.85 -27.09 -24.73
CA ILE A 238 -20.72 -27.75 -25.67
C ILE A 238 -22.03 -28.05 -24.95
N GLU A 239 -23.15 -27.62 -25.49
CA GLU A 239 -24.50 -27.82 -24.93
C GLU A 239 -25.36 -28.67 -25.84
N GLY A 240 -26.36 -29.35 -25.27
CA GLY A 240 -27.29 -30.23 -25.98
C GLY A 240 -27.00 -31.72 -25.79
N PHE A 241 -26.98 -32.51 -26.87
CA PHE A 241 -26.71 -33.96 -26.82
C PHE A 241 -25.21 -34.24 -26.67
N VAL A 242 -24.66 -34.08 -25.47
CA VAL A 242 -23.23 -34.24 -25.14
C VAL A 242 -22.99 -35.52 -24.36
N HIS A 243 -21.89 -36.23 -24.68
CA HIS A 243 -21.42 -37.32 -23.88
C HIS A 243 -19.87 -37.29 -23.80
N GLU A 244 -19.34 -37.24 -22.58
CA GLU A 244 -17.93 -37.28 -22.29
C GLU A 244 -17.58 -38.52 -21.45
N VAL A 245 -16.38 -39.06 -21.65
CA VAL A 245 -15.89 -40.16 -20.82
C VAL A 245 -15.48 -39.63 -19.45
N PRO A 246 -16.10 -40.13 -18.35
CA PRO A 246 -15.64 -39.77 -16.99
C PRO A 246 -14.15 -40.11 -16.78
N LEU A 247 -13.41 -39.19 -16.22
CA LEU A 247 -11.95 -39.32 -16.04
C LEU A 247 -11.57 -40.59 -15.25
N ARG A 248 -12.39 -40.98 -14.25
CA ARG A 248 -12.18 -42.22 -13.46
C ARG A 248 -12.24 -43.49 -14.34
N GLU A 249 -13.11 -43.48 -15.35
CA GLU A 249 -13.23 -44.64 -16.30
C GLU A 249 -12.03 -44.64 -17.24
N LEU A 250 -11.63 -43.48 -17.75
CA LEU A 250 -10.46 -43.33 -18.59
C LEU A 250 -9.18 -43.75 -17.87
N ALA A 251 -9.03 -43.35 -16.59
CA ALA A 251 -7.90 -43.78 -15.74
C ALA A 251 -7.88 -45.32 -15.49
N ARG A 252 -9.06 -45.92 -15.32
CA ARG A 252 -9.16 -47.40 -15.21
C ARG A 252 -8.76 -48.10 -16.53
N LEU A 253 -9.19 -47.57 -17.65
CA LEU A 253 -8.86 -48.10 -18.99
C LEU A 253 -7.34 -48.00 -19.20
N GLY A 254 -6.73 -46.82 -18.93
CA GLY A 254 -5.28 -46.62 -19.05
C GLY A 254 -4.48 -47.58 -18.19
N ARG A 255 -4.90 -47.83 -16.95
CA ARG A 255 -4.25 -48.83 -16.05
C ARG A 255 -4.31 -50.27 -16.59
N ARG A 256 -5.48 -50.67 -17.12
CA ARG A 256 -5.63 -52.03 -17.70
C ARG A 256 -4.70 -52.25 -18.88
N HIS A 257 -4.51 -51.22 -19.71
CA HIS A 257 -3.66 -51.28 -20.89
C HIS A 257 -2.20 -50.84 -20.64
N GLN A 258 -1.85 -50.46 -19.39
CA GLN A 258 -0.54 -49.96 -18.97
C GLN A 258 -0.09 -48.70 -19.72
N VAL A 259 -1.06 -47.84 -20.13
CA VAL A 259 -0.89 -46.62 -20.87
C VAL A 259 -1.18 -45.43 -19.96
N PRO A 260 -0.31 -44.39 -19.90
CA PRO A 260 -0.55 -43.25 -19.04
C PRO A 260 -1.74 -42.41 -19.51
N VAL A 261 -2.50 -41.92 -18.52
CA VAL A 261 -3.56 -40.92 -18.72
C VAL A 261 -3.05 -39.60 -18.24
N VAL A 262 -3.01 -38.63 -19.15
CA VAL A 262 -2.56 -37.24 -18.89
C VAL A 262 -3.77 -36.34 -18.97
N VAL A 263 -3.88 -35.42 -18.04
CA VAL A 263 -4.93 -34.40 -18.01
C VAL A 263 -4.32 -33.03 -18.14
N ASP A 264 -4.70 -32.28 -19.17
CA ASP A 264 -4.44 -30.85 -19.22
C ASP A 264 -5.64 -30.12 -18.60
N LEU A 265 -5.50 -29.72 -17.33
CA LEU A 265 -6.54 -29.01 -16.58
C LEU A 265 -6.58 -27.55 -16.94
N GLY A 266 -5.43 -26.93 -17.16
CA GLY A 266 -5.27 -25.56 -17.61
C GLY A 266 -5.50 -24.49 -16.53
N SER A 267 -6.58 -24.55 -15.77
CA SER A 267 -7.02 -23.50 -14.83
C SER A 267 -6.25 -23.40 -13.53
N GLY A 268 -5.88 -24.54 -12.93
CA GLY A 268 -5.05 -24.63 -11.74
C GLY A 268 -5.78 -24.29 -10.43
N ALA A 269 -7.06 -24.57 -10.30
CA ALA A 269 -7.77 -24.42 -9.04
C ALA A 269 -7.24 -25.41 -7.98
N LEU A 270 -6.80 -24.89 -6.82
CA LEU A 270 -6.35 -25.73 -5.68
C LEU A 270 -7.39 -25.80 -4.56
N VAL A 271 -8.46 -24.98 -4.64
CA VAL A 271 -9.58 -24.95 -3.68
C VAL A 271 -10.88 -24.99 -4.44
N ASP A 272 -11.94 -25.49 -3.79
CA ASP A 272 -13.28 -25.50 -4.35
C ASP A 272 -13.84 -24.08 -4.42
N LEU A 273 -14.25 -23.68 -5.63
CA LEU A 273 -14.77 -22.33 -5.91
C LEU A 273 -16.26 -22.18 -5.60
N VAL A 274 -16.96 -23.28 -5.26
CA VAL A 274 -18.40 -23.28 -4.90
C VAL A 274 -18.66 -22.36 -3.72
N ARG A 275 -17.70 -22.21 -2.80
CA ARG A 275 -17.78 -21.29 -1.66
C ARG A 275 -17.97 -19.81 -2.05
N TRP A 276 -17.65 -19.45 -3.30
CA TRP A 276 -17.85 -18.12 -3.88
C TRP A 276 -18.89 -18.11 -5.01
N GLY A 277 -19.75 -19.13 -5.06
CA GLY A 277 -20.82 -19.23 -6.05
C GLY A 277 -20.36 -19.64 -7.45
N LEU A 278 -19.12 -20.09 -7.63
CA LEU A 278 -18.56 -20.54 -8.90
C LEU A 278 -18.50 -22.07 -8.92
N SER A 279 -19.35 -22.70 -9.71
CA SER A 279 -19.43 -24.16 -9.85
C SER A 279 -18.88 -24.63 -11.20
N GLY A 280 -18.47 -25.91 -11.26
CA GLY A 280 -18.08 -26.59 -12.49
C GLY A 280 -16.58 -26.63 -12.79
N GLU A 281 -15.72 -26.06 -11.94
CA GLU A 281 -14.28 -26.15 -12.09
C GLU A 281 -13.71 -27.17 -11.09
N PRO A 282 -13.14 -28.30 -11.55
CA PRO A 282 -12.55 -29.29 -10.65
C PRO A 282 -11.25 -28.75 -10.07
N THR A 283 -10.97 -29.10 -8.81
CA THR A 283 -9.66 -28.85 -8.22
C THR A 283 -8.61 -29.83 -8.76
N VAL A 284 -7.35 -29.44 -8.70
CA VAL A 284 -6.23 -30.35 -9.06
C VAL A 284 -6.30 -31.63 -8.22
N ARG A 285 -6.67 -31.54 -6.94
CA ARG A 285 -6.84 -32.69 -6.03
C ARG A 285 -7.93 -33.63 -6.52
N ASP A 286 -9.11 -33.09 -6.92
CA ASP A 286 -10.20 -33.91 -7.45
C ASP A 286 -9.75 -34.73 -8.67
N VAL A 287 -8.95 -34.09 -9.53
CA VAL A 287 -8.40 -34.75 -10.73
C VAL A 287 -7.35 -35.81 -10.34
N VAL A 288 -6.47 -35.55 -9.37
CA VAL A 288 -5.53 -36.57 -8.83
C VAL A 288 -6.27 -37.77 -8.26
N ASP A 289 -7.36 -37.55 -7.52
CA ASP A 289 -8.17 -38.59 -6.87
C ASP A 289 -8.97 -39.46 -7.88
N THR A 290 -9.10 -39.03 -9.15
CA THR A 290 -9.63 -39.90 -10.22
C THR A 290 -8.67 -41.03 -10.59
N GLY A 291 -7.40 -40.87 -10.25
CA GLY A 291 -6.33 -41.80 -10.57
C GLY A 291 -5.66 -41.53 -11.92
N ALA A 292 -5.78 -40.32 -12.48
CA ALA A 292 -4.96 -39.88 -13.61
C ALA A 292 -3.46 -39.97 -13.28
N ASP A 293 -2.63 -40.22 -14.29
CA ASP A 293 -1.20 -40.47 -14.08
C ASP A 293 -0.40 -39.16 -13.98
N LEU A 294 -0.73 -38.14 -14.79
CA LEU A 294 -0.17 -36.79 -14.75
C LEU A 294 -1.23 -35.74 -15.03
N ILE A 295 -1.13 -34.61 -14.35
CA ILE A 295 -1.99 -33.44 -14.52
C ILE A 295 -1.10 -32.24 -14.78
N THR A 296 -1.44 -31.42 -15.78
CA THR A 296 -0.76 -30.15 -16.08
C THR A 296 -1.71 -28.99 -15.87
N PHE A 297 -1.18 -27.87 -15.34
CA PHE A 297 -1.97 -26.66 -15.08
C PHE A 297 -1.11 -25.41 -14.99
N SER A 298 -1.76 -24.23 -15.07
CA SER A 298 -1.10 -22.93 -15.06
C SER A 298 -0.98 -22.34 -13.66
N GLY A 299 0.14 -21.67 -13.37
CA GLY A 299 0.35 -20.94 -12.12
C GLY A 299 -0.29 -19.55 -12.08
N ASP A 300 -0.50 -18.92 -13.25
CA ASP A 300 -0.94 -17.55 -13.44
C ASP A 300 -2.44 -17.38 -13.74
N LYS A 301 -3.22 -18.41 -13.46
CA LYS A 301 -4.68 -18.39 -13.58
C LYS A 301 -5.33 -18.46 -12.19
N LEU A 302 -6.22 -19.46 -11.96
CA LEU A 302 -6.92 -19.62 -10.67
C LEU A 302 -5.99 -19.91 -9.49
N LEU A 303 -4.78 -20.42 -9.71
CA LEU A 303 -3.78 -20.53 -8.67
C LEU A 303 -3.38 -19.14 -8.12
N GLY A 304 -3.48 -18.07 -8.92
CA GLY A 304 -3.19 -16.69 -8.45
C GLY A 304 -1.70 -16.39 -8.23
N GLY A 305 -0.81 -17.13 -8.90
CA GLY A 305 0.63 -17.00 -8.80
C GLY A 305 1.31 -16.49 -10.07
N PRO A 306 2.64 -16.63 -10.19
CA PRO A 306 3.40 -16.25 -11.37
C PRO A 306 3.15 -17.24 -12.51
N GLN A 307 3.45 -16.80 -13.76
CA GLN A 307 3.40 -17.69 -14.90
C GLN A 307 4.33 -18.88 -14.69
N ALA A 308 3.74 -20.07 -14.61
CA ALA A 308 4.40 -21.35 -14.48
C ALA A 308 3.52 -22.45 -15.07
N GLY A 309 4.14 -23.53 -15.55
CA GLY A 309 3.47 -24.77 -15.90
C GLY A 309 3.79 -25.85 -14.87
N LEU A 310 2.80 -26.31 -14.17
CA LEU A 310 2.93 -27.27 -13.12
C LEU A 310 2.55 -28.66 -13.64
N VAL A 311 3.32 -29.65 -13.27
CA VAL A 311 3.07 -31.07 -13.60
C VAL A 311 3.08 -31.85 -12.30
N VAL A 312 1.95 -32.43 -11.94
CA VAL A 312 1.81 -33.27 -10.73
C VAL A 312 1.28 -34.65 -11.09
N GLY A 313 1.50 -35.62 -10.25
CA GLY A 313 0.96 -36.98 -10.44
C GLY A 313 1.86 -38.04 -9.91
N ARG A 314 1.85 -39.25 -10.57
CA ARG A 314 2.58 -40.44 -10.13
C ARG A 314 4.09 -40.29 -10.29
N GLY A 315 4.83 -40.58 -9.25
CA GLY A 315 6.27 -40.40 -9.17
C GLY A 315 7.05 -41.03 -10.30
N LYS A 316 6.62 -42.21 -10.81
CA LYS A 316 7.29 -42.89 -11.93
C LYS A 316 7.26 -42.04 -13.22
N TRP A 317 6.15 -41.36 -13.49
CA TRP A 317 5.97 -40.55 -14.69
C TRP A 317 6.61 -39.15 -14.54
N VAL A 318 6.46 -38.53 -13.38
CA VAL A 318 7.15 -37.25 -13.09
C VAL A 318 8.65 -37.40 -13.21
N ARG A 319 9.26 -38.49 -12.67
CA ARG A 319 10.70 -38.76 -12.83
C ARG A 319 11.11 -38.91 -14.30
N ARG A 320 10.25 -39.49 -15.15
CA ARG A 320 10.52 -39.59 -16.58
C ARG A 320 10.48 -38.22 -17.26
N VAL A 321 9.55 -37.35 -16.89
CA VAL A 321 9.46 -35.96 -17.36
C VAL A 321 10.69 -35.16 -16.91
N LYS A 322 11.09 -35.24 -15.64
CA LYS A 322 12.29 -34.59 -15.09
C LYS A 322 13.60 -34.97 -15.80
N ARG A 323 13.71 -36.20 -16.27
CA ARG A 323 14.90 -36.73 -17.01
C ARG A 323 14.95 -36.32 -18.47
N ASN A 324 13.88 -35.76 -19.03
CA ASN A 324 13.87 -35.31 -20.41
C ASN A 324 14.80 -34.08 -20.58
N PRO A 325 15.74 -34.09 -21.56
CA PRO A 325 16.67 -32.98 -21.80
C PRO A 325 15.96 -31.63 -22.00
N MET A 326 14.75 -31.63 -22.58
CA MET A 326 13.95 -30.41 -22.78
C MET A 326 13.58 -29.73 -21.47
N LYS A 327 13.50 -30.44 -20.34
CA LYS A 327 13.26 -29.84 -19.03
C LYS A 327 14.25 -28.72 -18.70
N ARG A 328 15.54 -28.90 -19.12
CA ARG A 328 16.56 -27.86 -18.90
C ARG A 328 16.28 -26.56 -19.66
N ALA A 329 15.77 -26.66 -20.89
CA ALA A 329 15.40 -25.51 -21.71
C ALA A 329 14.12 -24.79 -21.19
N LEU A 330 13.24 -25.53 -20.53
CA LEU A 330 11.91 -25.06 -20.09
C LEU A 330 11.84 -24.71 -18.60
N ARG A 331 12.95 -24.74 -17.87
CA ARG A 331 12.97 -24.52 -16.40
C ARG A 331 12.66 -23.09 -16.00
N CYS A 332 12.00 -22.92 -14.87
CA CYS A 332 11.78 -21.60 -14.25
C CYS A 332 13.09 -20.99 -13.72
N ASP A 333 13.15 -19.66 -13.72
CA ASP A 333 14.18 -18.85 -13.05
C ASP A 333 13.90 -18.75 -11.54
N LYS A 334 14.81 -18.11 -10.80
CA LYS A 334 14.72 -17.95 -9.35
C LYS A 334 13.55 -17.09 -8.89
N PHE A 335 13.21 -16.05 -9.64
CA PHE A 335 12.13 -15.11 -9.27
C PHE A 335 10.76 -15.79 -9.36
N ARG A 336 10.51 -16.54 -10.44
CA ARG A 336 9.27 -17.31 -10.59
C ARG A 336 9.12 -18.38 -9.52
N LEU A 337 10.22 -19.08 -9.15
CA LEU A 337 10.18 -20.08 -8.10
C LEU A 337 9.91 -19.49 -6.74
N ALA A 338 10.54 -18.36 -6.39
CA ALA A 338 10.31 -17.66 -5.13
C ALA A 338 8.85 -17.16 -5.02
N ALA A 339 8.33 -16.53 -6.09
CA ALA A 339 6.95 -16.09 -6.13
C ALA A 339 5.95 -17.26 -6.07
N LEU A 340 6.24 -18.37 -6.77
CA LEU A 340 5.39 -19.57 -6.76
C LEU A 340 5.37 -20.22 -5.37
N GLU A 341 6.51 -20.37 -4.73
CA GLU A 341 6.61 -20.91 -3.38
C GLU A 341 5.80 -20.09 -2.37
N ALA A 342 5.96 -18.75 -2.39
CA ALA A 342 5.18 -17.84 -1.54
C ALA A 342 3.67 -17.94 -1.80
N THR A 343 3.26 -18.07 -3.07
CA THR A 343 1.86 -18.25 -3.46
C THR A 343 1.32 -19.59 -2.94
N LEU A 344 2.06 -20.70 -3.11
CA LEU A 344 1.64 -22.03 -2.63
C LEU A 344 1.52 -22.08 -1.10
N ARG A 345 2.38 -21.37 -0.38
CA ARG A 345 2.27 -21.25 1.09
C ARG A 345 0.94 -20.63 1.55
N ALA A 346 0.37 -19.68 0.80
CA ALA A 346 -0.92 -19.10 1.14
C ALA A 346 -2.05 -20.15 1.19
N TYR A 347 -1.95 -21.21 0.40
CA TYR A 347 -2.93 -22.30 0.38
C TYR A 347 -2.86 -23.25 1.59
N LEU A 348 -1.84 -23.12 2.47
CA LEU A 348 -1.81 -23.84 3.73
C LEU A 348 -2.86 -23.32 4.72
N SER A 349 -3.40 -22.10 4.49
CA SER A 349 -4.50 -21.48 5.26
C SER A 349 -5.63 -21.08 4.30
N PRO A 350 -6.43 -22.03 3.78
CA PRO A 350 -7.43 -21.78 2.73
C PRO A 350 -8.51 -20.76 3.12
N GLU A 351 -8.79 -20.61 4.40
CA GLU A 351 -9.74 -19.64 4.97
C GLU A 351 -9.26 -18.17 4.84
N THR A 352 -7.97 -17.95 4.61
CA THR A 352 -7.39 -16.59 4.48
C THR A 352 -7.06 -16.22 3.04
N LEU A 353 -7.40 -17.03 2.06
CA LEU A 353 -7.04 -16.79 0.65
C LEU A 353 -7.54 -15.46 0.10
N GLU A 354 -8.72 -15.02 0.51
CA GLU A 354 -9.31 -13.72 0.14
C GLU A 354 -8.45 -12.53 0.58
N LYS A 355 -7.75 -12.69 1.71
CA LYS A 355 -6.83 -11.67 2.24
C LYS A 355 -5.43 -11.78 1.64
N SER A 356 -5.02 -13.00 1.30
CA SER A 356 -3.64 -13.34 0.91
C SER A 356 -3.39 -13.21 -0.59
N LEU A 357 -4.38 -13.55 -1.44
CA LEU A 357 -4.26 -13.61 -2.89
C LEU A 357 -5.20 -12.65 -3.60
N PRO A 358 -4.70 -11.70 -4.41
CA PRO A 358 -5.53 -10.71 -5.11
C PRO A 358 -6.62 -11.33 -5.97
N THR A 359 -6.37 -12.46 -6.64
CA THR A 359 -7.36 -13.18 -7.45
C THR A 359 -8.58 -13.58 -6.62
N TYR A 360 -8.37 -14.15 -5.44
CA TYR A 360 -9.46 -14.57 -4.56
C TYR A 360 -10.14 -13.39 -3.87
N ARG A 361 -9.41 -12.32 -3.57
CA ARG A 361 -10.00 -11.07 -3.09
C ARG A 361 -11.00 -10.49 -4.08
N MET A 362 -10.65 -10.47 -5.38
CA MET A 362 -11.57 -10.00 -6.42
C MET A 362 -12.79 -10.93 -6.60
N ILE A 363 -12.60 -12.25 -6.50
CA ILE A 363 -13.68 -13.22 -6.61
C ILE A 363 -14.65 -13.11 -5.44
N ALA A 364 -14.13 -13.00 -4.20
CA ALA A 364 -14.89 -13.05 -2.96
C ALA A 364 -15.68 -11.78 -2.63
N ARG A 365 -15.39 -10.65 -3.29
CA ARG A 365 -16.07 -9.37 -3.02
C ARG A 365 -17.57 -9.48 -3.13
N SER A 366 -18.29 -8.98 -2.11
CA SER A 366 -19.74 -8.89 -2.15
C SER A 366 -20.23 -7.83 -3.14
N VAL A 367 -21.49 -7.91 -3.53
CA VAL A 367 -22.08 -6.93 -4.46
C VAL A 367 -22.19 -5.57 -3.79
N GLU A 368 -22.49 -5.57 -2.50
CA GLU A 368 -22.64 -4.38 -1.67
C GLU A 368 -21.32 -3.62 -1.53
N GLU A 369 -20.20 -4.34 -1.30
CA GLU A 369 -18.87 -3.73 -1.29
C GLU A 369 -18.51 -3.07 -2.63
N ILE A 370 -18.89 -3.72 -3.74
CA ILE A 370 -18.61 -3.20 -5.09
C ILE A 370 -19.50 -2.00 -5.40
N GLU A 371 -20.76 -2.00 -4.96
CA GLU A 371 -21.68 -0.87 -5.12
C GLU A 371 -21.20 0.36 -4.34
N ALA A 372 -20.78 0.16 -3.09
CA ALA A 372 -20.19 1.23 -2.28
C ALA A 372 -18.95 1.82 -2.96
N LEU A 373 -18.04 0.96 -3.44
CA LEU A 373 -16.87 1.38 -4.19
C LEU A 373 -17.22 2.12 -5.48
N ALA A 374 -18.22 1.65 -6.24
CA ALA A 374 -18.69 2.30 -7.46
C ALA A 374 -19.24 3.71 -7.17
N THR A 375 -19.95 3.87 -6.05
CA THR A 375 -20.50 5.16 -5.61
C THR A 375 -19.38 6.13 -5.21
N GLU A 376 -18.38 5.66 -4.45
CA GLU A 376 -17.21 6.44 -4.07
C GLU A 376 -16.39 6.94 -5.28
N VAL A 377 -16.17 6.04 -6.24
CA VAL A 377 -15.38 6.32 -7.45
C VAL A 377 -16.17 7.16 -8.46
N ARG A 378 -17.51 7.06 -8.50
CA ARG A 378 -18.37 7.81 -9.43
C ARG A 378 -18.05 9.29 -9.45
N ASP A 379 -17.92 9.93 -8.28
CA ASP A 379 -17.69 11.38 -8.17
C ASP A 379 -16.33 11.78 -8.75
N GLN A 380 -15.33 10.92 -8.67
CA GLN A 380 -14.02 11.12 -9.33
C GLN A 380 -14.16 11.03 -10.85
N VAL A 381 -14.91 10.02 -11.34
CA VAL A 381 -15.18 9.82 -12.78
C VAL A 381 -16.00 10.97 -13.34
N GLU A 382 -17.00 11.48 -12.61
CA GLU A 382 -17.82 12.63 -13.01
C GLU A 382 -16.98 13.91 -13.16
N ARG A 383 -16.10 14.20 -12.20
CA ARG A 383 -15.16 15.32 -12.28
C ARG A 383 -14.22 15.20 -13.47
N TRP A 384 -13.66 14.03 -13.70
CA TRP A 384 -12.80 13.77 -14.86
C TRP A 384 -13.57 13.90 -16.17
N ALA A 385 -14.79 13.37 -16.25
CA ALA A 385 -15.62 13.37 -17.45
C ALA A 385 -16.23 14.74 -17.76
N ALA A 386 -16.24 15.69 -16.87
CA ALA A 386 -16.96 16.97 -16.88
C ALA A 386 -17.33 17.51 -18.27
N GLY A 387 -18.62 17.47 -18.66
CA GLY A 387 -19.17 17.90 -19.94
C GLY A 387 -18.85 17.04 -21.17
N ARG A 388 -18.05 15.98 -21.02
CA ARG A 388 -17.64 15.07 -22.11
C ARG A 388 -18.42 13.78 -22.15
N ALA A 389 -18.87 13.29 -21.00
CA ALA A 389 -19.67 12.08 -20.87
C ALA A 389 -20.64 12.17 -19.70
N GLN A 390 -21.78 11.48 -19.84
CA GLN A 390 -22.70 11.21 -18.75
C GLN A 390 -22.22 9.97 -17.98
N VAL A 391 -22.23 10.02 -16.66
CA VAL A 391 -21.73 8.97 -15.78
C VAL A 391 -22.87 8.34 -14.99
N GLU A 392 -22.99 7.02 -15.05
CA GLU A 392 -24.06 6.25 -14.36
C GLU A 392 -23.42 5.04 -13.66
N VAL A 393 -23.89 4.67 -12.48
CA VAL A 393 -23.60 3.37 -11.86
C VAL A 393 -24.69 2.40 -12.25
N ILE A 394 -24.33 1.27 -12.84
CA ILE A 394 -25.26 0.24 -13.29
C ILE A 394 -24.85 -1.15 -12.81
N ALA A 395 -25.81 -2.00 -12.53
CA ALA A 395 -25.56 -3.42 -12.25
C ALA A 395 -25.06 -4.15 -13.50
N GLY A 396 -24.20 -5.14 -13.33
CA GLY A 396 -23.60 -5.90 -14.43
C GLY A 396 -22.98 -7.22 -14.00
N HIS A 397 -22.12 -7.74 -14.87
CA HIS A 397 -21.42 -9.01 -14.61
C HIS A 397 -19.95 -8.91 -15.00
N THR A 398 -19.10 -9.49 -14.14
CA THR A 398 -17.66 -9.73 -14.36
C THR A 398 -17.45 -11.18 -14.78
N GLN A 399 -16.47 -11.43 -15.65
CA GLN A 399 -16.02 -12.76 -16.03
C GLN A 399 -14.71 -13.12 -15.33
N VAL A 400 -14.50 -14.40 -15.01
CA VAL A 400 -13.22 -14.87 -14.47
C VAL A 400 -12.10 -14.72 -15.50
N GLY A 401 -12.33 -15.14 -16.73
CA GLY A 401 -11.43 -14.92 -17.87
C GLY A 401 -10.28 -15.93 -18.00
N SER A 402 -9.37 -15.68 -18.93
CA SER A 402 -8.19 -16.51 -19.26
C SER A 402 -8.51 -18.01 -19.52
N GLY A 403 -9.68 -18.29 -20.07
CA GLY A 403 -10.08 -19.67 -20.29
C GLY A 403 -10.23 -20.47 -18.99
N SER A 404 -10.80 -19.84 -17.96
CA SER A 404 -11.23 -20.48 -16.72
C SER A 404 -12.71 -20.20 -16.52
N LEU A 405 -13.51 -21.22 -16.20
CA LEU A 405 -14.94 -21.12 -15.94
C LEU A 405 -15.70 -20.44 -17.09
N PRO A 406 -15.80 -21.05 -18.29
CA PRO A 406 -16.52 -20.47 -19.42
C PRO A 406 -17.99 -20.29 -19.08
N GLY A 407 -18.52 -19.08 -19.28
CA GLY A 407 -19.91 -18.73 -18.98
C GLY A 407 -20.20 -18.37 -17.53
N ALA A 408 -19.27 -18.51 -16.57
CA ALA A 408 -19.46 -18.04 -15.22
C ALA A 408 -19.50 -16.51 -15.16
N LYS A 409 -20.52 -15.98 -14.48
CA LYS A 409 -20.75 -14.54 -14.33
C LYS A 409 -20.83 -14.20 -12.85
N LEU A 410 -19.95 -13.35 -12.39
CA LEU A 410 -19.99 -12.78 -11.06
C LEU A 410 -20.78 -11.47 -11.11
N PRO A 411 -21.79 -11.26 -10.26
CA PRO A 411 -22.53 -9.99 -10.21
C PRO A 411 -21.58 -8.86 -9.78
N THR A 412 -21.73 -7.67 -10.37
CA THR A 412 -20.85 -6.51 -10.13
C THR A 412 -21.61 -5.21 -10.33
N HIS A 413 -21.00 -4.07 -9.96
CA HIS A 413 -21.40 -2.74 -10.38
C HIS A 413 -20.37 -2.14 -11.33
N LEU A 414 -20.86 -1.46 -12.35
CA LEU A 414 -20.11 -0.84 -13.42
C LEU A 414 -20.33 0.67 -13.38
N ILE A 415 -19.27 1.45 -13.61
CA ILE A 415 -19.44 2.86 -13.99
C ILE A 415 -19.53 2.92 -15.52
N ALA A 416 -20.69 3.37 -16.01
CA ALA A 416 -20.98 3.50 -17.45
C ALA A 416 -20.82 4.95 -17.89
N LEU A 417 -19.97 5.18 -18.89
CA LEU A 417 -19.66 6.48 -19.45
C LEU A 417 -20.31 6.59 -20.84
N THR A 418 -21.34 7.44 -20.98
CA THR A 418 -22.01 7.72 -22.25
C THR A 418 -21.46 9.01 -22.83
N PRO A 419 -20.75 9.00 -23.96
CA PRO A 419 -20.17 10.23 -24.54
C PRO A 419 -21.23 11.25 -24.90
N SER A 420 -21.08 12.51 -24.45
CA SER A 420 -21.92 13.64 -24.85
C SER A 420 -21.42 14.31 -26.14
N ARG A 421 -20.11 14.25 -26.38
CA ARG A 421 -19.41 14.73 -27.59
C ARG A 421 -18.29 13.77 -27.94
N GLY A 422 -17.96 13.66 -29.19
CA GLY A 422 -16.83 12.84 -29.61
C GLY A 422 -17.13 11.39 -29.71
N GLY A 423 -17.01 10.41 -29.96
CA GLY A 423 -17.38 8.97 -30.01
C GLY A 423 -16.76 8.21 -28.82
N VAL A 424 -17.35 7.06 -28.56
CA VAL A 424 -16.96 6.15 -27.47
C VAL A 424 -15.47 5.74 -27.54
N LYS A 425 -14.91 5.59 -28.75
CA LYS A 425 -13.49 5.27 -28.98
C LYS A 425 -12.55 6.41 -28.58
N ALA A 426 -12.98 7.69 -28.68
CA ALA A 426 -12.19 8.82 -28.26
C ALA A 426 -12.10 8.84 -26.71
N LEU A 427 -13.22 8.64 -26.02
CA LEU A 427 -13.28 8.58 -24.57
C LEU A 427 -12.44 7.41 -24.00
N GLU A 428 -12.54 6.22 -24.63
CA GLU A 428 -11.72 5.06 -24.25
C GLU A 428 -10.21 5.33 -24.45
N ARG A 429 -9.84 6.03 -25.54
CA ARG A 429 -8.45 6.42 -25.78
C ARG A 429 -7.95 7.39 -24.71
N GLU A 430 -8.76 8.35 -24.29
CA GLU A 430 -8.40 9.29 -23.20
C GLU A 430 -8.13 8.53 -21.88
N LEU A 431 -8.95 7.52 -21.53
CA LEU A 431 -8.69 6.68 -20.35
C LEU A 431 -7.35 5.93 -20.44
N ARG A 432 -6.99 5.45 -21.63
CA ARG A 432 -5.71 4.76 -21.86
C ARG A 432 -4.48 5.70 -21.84
N THR A 433 -4.67 7.01 -21.96
CA THR A 433 -3.58 8.00 -21.85
C THR A 433 -3.41 8.54 -20.43
N LEU A 434 -4.18 8.08 -19.47
CA LEU A 434 -3.99 8.41 -18.05
C LEU A 434 -2.74 7.70 -17.48
N HIS A 435 -2.24 8.18 -16.37
CA HIS A 435 -1.14 7.57 -15.63
C HIS A 435 -1.57 7.25 -14.18
N PRO A 436 -1.73 5.96 -13.86
CA PRO A 436 -1.65 4.80 -14.76
C PRO A 436 -2.81 4.73 -15.76
N PRO A 437 -2.60 4.09 -16.94
CA PRO A 437 -3.66 3.89 -17.92
C PRO A 437 -4.84 3.11 -17.36
N VAL A 438 -6.07 3.56 -17.62
CA VAL A 438 -7.31 2.88 -17.23
C VAL A 438 -7.88 2.13 -18.42
N ILE A 439 -8.08 0.82 -18.26
CA ILE A 439 -8.57 -0.06 -19.32
C ILE A 439 -9.99 -0.50 -19.01
N GLY A 440 -10.97 0.06 -19.73
CA GLY A 440 -12.37 -0.35 -19.68
C GLY A 440 -12.77 -1.21 -20.87
N ARG A 441 -14.07 -1.54 -21.00
CA ARG A 441 -14.63 -2.20 -22.19
C ARG A 441 -15.67 -1.32 -22.86
N ILE A 442 -15.76 -1.38 -24.18
CA ILE A 442 -16.83 -0.72 -24.95
C ILE A 442 -17.98 -1.70 -25.15
N HIS A 443 -19.18 -1.31 -24.75
CA HIS A 443 -20.40 -2.07 -24.98
C HIS A 443 -21.61 -1.15 -25.08
N GLY A 444 -22.49 -1.39 -26.06
CA GLY A 444 -23.73 -0.62 -26.23
C GLY A 444 -23.51 0.90 -26.42
N GLY A 445 -22.41 1.33 -27.06
CA GLY A 445 -22.08 2.75 -27.24
C GLY A 445 -21.54 3.46 -25.98
N LYS A 446 -21.30 2.74 -24.89
CA LYS A 446 -20.75 3.23 -23.61
C LYS A 446 -19.37 2.64 -23.36
N VAL A 447 -18.54 3.34 -22.60
CA VAL A 447 -17.36 2.76 -21.94
C VAL A 447 -17.79 2.27 -20.57
N LEU A 448 -17.54 1.01 -20.27
CA LEU A 448 -17.88 0.37 -19.00
C LEU A 448 -16.61 0.12 -18.17
N LEU A 449 -16.60 0.58 -16.94
CA LEU A 449 -15.53 0.39 -15.94
C LEU A 449 -16.07 -0.53 -14.84
N ASP A 450 -15.50 -1.73 -14.71
CA ASP A 450 -15.98 -2.77 -13.78
C ASP A 450 -15.28 -2.63 -12.42
N MET A 451 -16.03 -2.30 -11.38
CA MET A 451 -15.49 -2.01 -10.05
C MET A 451 -15.05 -3.27 -9.27
N ARG A 452 -15.47 -4.47 -9.66
CA ARG A 452 -14.96 -5.72 -9.05
C ARG A 452 -13.46 -5.89 -9.26
N CYS A 453 -12.94 -5.42 -10.40
CA CYS A 453 -11.53 -5.51 -10.74
C CYS A 453 -10.67 -4.42 -10.05
N LEU A 454 -11.26 -3.37 -9.51
CA LEU A 454 -10.53 -2.28 -8.83
C LEU A 454 -10.08 -2.73 -7.44
N MET A 455 -8.76 -2.84 -7.22
CA MET A 455 -8.19 -3.34 -5.96
C MET A 455 -8.15 -2.30 -4.85
N ALA A 456 -7.95 -1.03 -5.18
CA ALA A 456 -7.92 0.10 -4.26
C ALA A 456 -8.54 1.33 -4.95
N PRO A 457 -9.32 2.16 -4.23
CA PRO A 457 -9.94 3.36 -4.78
C PRO A 457 -8.97 4.55 -4.90
N GLU A 458 -7.66 4.35 -4.74
CA GLU A 458 -6.67 5.42 -4.91
C GLU A 458 -6.86 6.11 -6.26
N PRO A 459 -6.46 7.39 -6.43
CA PRO A 459 -7.00 8.29 -7.45
C PRO A 459 -7.00 7.64 -8.84
N LEU A 460 -8.18 7.16 -9.22
CA LEU A 460 -8.40 6.37 -10.43
C LEU A 460 -8.16 7.21 -11.70
N LEU A 461 -8.38 8.52 -11.62
CA LEU A 461 -8.51 9.41 -12.78
C LEU A 461 -7.86 10.77 -12.55
N GLU A 462 -6.80 10.86 -11.77
CA GLU A 462 -6.01 12.09 -11.74
C GLU A 462 -5.43 12.34 -13.12
N ARG A 463 -5.95 13.38 -13.78
CA ARG A 463 -5.32 13.88 -15.00
C ARG A 463 -3.92 14.30 -14.65
N SER A 464 -2.95 13.66 -15.26
CA SER A 464 -1.66 14.26 -15.52
C SER A 464 -1.85 15.41 -16.53
N GLY A 465 -2.46 16.47 -16.08
CA GLY A 465 -2.20 17.80 -16.63
C GLY A 465 -0.84 18.19 -16.10
N GLY A 466 0.24 17.82 -16.81
CA GLY A 466 1.62 17.94 -16.35
C GLY A 466 1.83 17.04 -15.11
N GLY A 467 2.40 15.86 -15.29
CA GLY A 467 2.57 14.86 -14.24
C GLY A 467 3.39 15.37 -13.06
N GLY A 468 2.72 16.02 -12.12
CA GLY A 468 3.26 16.29 -10.81
C GLY A 468 3.02 15.05 -9.94
N ARG A 469 4.05 14.22 -9.69
CA ARG A 469 4.21 13.58 -8.38
C ARG A 469 4.01 14.67 -7.34
N PRO A 470 3.50 14.35 -6.13
CA PRO A 470 3.10 15.39 -5.18
C PRO A 470 4.22 16.43 -5.03
N ASP A 471 3.92 17.69 -5.38
CA ASP A 471 4.78 18.88 -5.26
C ASP A 471 5.20 19.20 -3.82
N ARG A 472 5.31 18.20 -2.94
CA ARG A 472 5.26 18.38 -1.51
C ARG A 472 6.23 17.46 -0.80
N MET A 473 7.49 17.44 -1.25
CA MET A 473 8.55 16.67 -0.58
C MET A 473 9.66 17.59 -0.09
N ILE A 474 10.32 17.20 0.99
CA ILE A 474 11.38 17.99 1.63
C ILE A 474 12.66 17.16 1.73
N ILE A 475 13.73 17.70 1.15
CA ILE A 475 15.09 17.21 1.35
C ILE A 475 15.70 17.95 2.53
N GLY A 476 16.28 17.23 3.50
CA GLY A 476 17.04 17.82 4.58
C GLY A 476 18.51 17.54 4.46
N THR A 477 19.38 18.54 4.65
CA THR A 477 20.81 18.29 4.75
C THR A 477 21.17 17.73 6.13
N ALA A 478 22.25 16.94 6.23
CA ALA A 478 22.86 16.48 7.46
C ALA A 478 24.38 16.38 7.28
N GLY A 479 25.17 16.41 8.35
CA GLY A 479 26.62 16.31 8.29
C GLY A 479 27.33 17.38 9.13
N HIS A 480 28.67 17.25 9.22
CA HIS A 480 29.51 18.10 10.04
C HIS A 480 29.52 19.56 9.56
N ILE A 481 29.93 20.50 10.46
CA ILE A 481 30.26 21.87 10.08
C ILE A 481 31.41 21.86 9.05
N ASP A 482 31.45 22.81 8.17
CA ASP A 482 32.48 22.98 7.10
C ASP A 482 32.51 21.86 6.03
N HIS A 483 31.64 20.85 6.08
CA HIS A 483 31.53 19.86 5.02
C HIS A 483 30.83 20.38 3.74
N GLY A 484 30.47 21.65 3.71
CA GLY A 484 29.97 22.32 2.49
C GLY A 484 28.47 22.14 2.25
N LYS A 485 27.64 21.83 3.26
CA LYS A 485 26.17 21.68 3.14
C LYS A 485 25.51 22.86 2.43
N THR A 486 25.67 24.07 2.99
CA THR A 486 25.07 25.31 2.45
C THR A 486 25.60 25.65 1.06
N ALA A 487 26.90 25.42 0.81
CA ALA A 487 27.49 25.60 -0.52
C ALA A 487 26.88 24.64 -1.57
N LEU A 488 26.64 23.39 -1.17
CA LEU A 488 26.01 22.38 -2.02
C LEU A 488 24.53 22.71 -2.28
N VAL A 489 23.77 23.12 -1.25
CA VAL A 489 22.39 23.59 -1.38
C VAL A 489 22.32 24.79 -2.34
N LYS A 490 23.18 25.78 -2.17
CA LYS A 490 23.25 26.95 -3.05
C LYS A 490 23.55 26.56 -4.51
N ARG A 491 24.43 25.58 -4.71
CA ARG A 491 24.80 25.12 -6.06
C ARG A 491 23.68 24.31 -6.73
N LEU A 492 22.93 23.50 -5.94
CA LEU A 492 21.80 22.71 -6.42
C LEU A 492 20.58 23.57 -6.74
N SER A 493 20.25 24.54 -5.87
CA SER A 493 19.01 25.31 -5.91
C SER A 493 19.15 26.71 -6.52
N GLY A 494 20.37 27.25 -6.59
CA GLY A 494 20.62 28.66 -6.93
C GLY A 494 20.29 29.65 -5.80
N ILE A 495 19.78 29.16 -4.63
CA ILE A 495 19.32 29.98 -3.50
C ILE A 495 20.33 29.91 -2.36
N ASP A 496 20.71 31.07 -1.82
CA ASP A 496 21.55 31.16 -0.63
C ASP A 496 20.70 30.93 0.63
N ALA A 497 20.90 29.79 1.30
CA ALA A 497 20.11 29.41 2.47
C ALA A 497 20.50 30.22 3.73
N ASP A 498 21.72 30.78 3.81
CA ASP A 498 22.18 31.63 4.89
C ASP A 498 21.62 33.04 4.77
N ARG A 499 20.75 33.43 5.71
CA ARG A 499 20.01 34.70 5.69
C ARG A 499 20.49 35.71 6.73
N LEU A 500 21.06 35.22 7.85
CA LEU A 500 21.49 36.08 8.95
C LEU A 500 22.83 36.77 8.60
N PRO A 501 22.99 38.08 8.90
CA PRO A 501 24.29 38.73 8.71
C PRO A 501 25.43 38.07 9.49
N GLU A 502 25.10 37.44 10.62
CA GLU A 502 26.05 36.70 11.43
C GLU A 502 26.49 35.38 10.80
N GLU A 503 25.63 34.66 10.13
CA GLU A 503 25.94 33.45 9.34
C GLU A 503 26.93 33.79 8.22
N LYS A 504 26.65 34.84 7.46
CA LYS A 504 27.53 35.32 6.38
C LYS A 504 28.89 35.80 6.88
N ARG A 505 28.95 36.39 8.06
CA ARG A 505 30.20 36.88 8.68
C ARG A 505 31.06 35.74 9.25
N ARG A 506 30.42 34.70 9.83
CA ARG A 506 31.08 33.57 10.46
C ARG A 506 31.29 32.40 9.48
N GLY A 507 30.67 32.40 8.33
CA GLY A 507 30.74 31.31 7.35
C GLY A 507 30.04 30.02 7.80
N MET A 508 29.12 30.10 8.79
CA MET A 508 28.46 28.94 9.36
C MET A 508 26.96 29.18 9.52
N THR A 509 26.13 28.17 9.21
CA THR A 509 24.69 28.19 9.41
C THR A 509 24.36 28.08 10.90
N ILE A 510 23.59 29.01 11.44
CA ILE A 510 23.20 29.10 12.87
C ILE A 510 21.73 28.67 13.05
N ASP A 511 20.85 29.11 12.18
CA ASP A 511 19.44 28.75 12.19
C ASP A 511 19.09 27.92 10.93
N LEU A 512 17.87 27.41 10.81
CA LEU A 512 17.41 26.63 9.66
C LEU A 512 17.48 27.49 8.39
N GLY A 513 18.20 27.03 7.39
CA GLY A 513 18.19 27.57 6.05
C GLY A 513 17.07 26.93 5.23
N PHE A 514 16.49 27.67 4.28
CA PHE A 514 15.42 27.17 3.43
C PHE A 514 15.67 27.55 1.99
N ALA A 515 15.63 26.56 1.12
CA ALA A 515 15.69 26.71 -0.31
C ALA A 515 14.61 25.84 -0.98
N HIS A 516 14.46 26.00 -2.27
CA HIS A 516 13.64 25.10 -3.09
C HIS A 516 14.33 24.88 -4.43
N MET A 517 14.10 23.73 -5.04
CA MET A 517 14.62 23.39 -6.36
C MET A 517 13.62 22.54 -7.13
N GLU A 518 13.81 22.49 -8.44
CA GLU A 518 13.11 21.59 -9.34
C GLU A 518 14.02 20.42 -9.67
N LEU A 519 13.49 19.19 -9.63
CA LEU A 519 14.16 17.99 -10.10
C LEU A 519 13.35 17.37 -11.22
N GLU A 520 14.02 16.63 -12.10
CA GLU A 520 13.36 15.97 -13.22
C GLU A 520 12.24 15.04 -12.72
N GLY A 521 10.99 15.35 -13.11
CA GLY A 521 9.80 14.62 -12.69
C GLY A 521 9.20 15.00 -11.32
N VAL A 522 9.69 16.08 -10.68
CA VAL A 522 9.14 16.60 -9.40
C VAL A 522 9.19 18.14 -9.43
N ASP A 523 8.03 18.79 -9.43
CA ASP A 523 7.93 20.21 -9.79
C ASP A 523 8.51 21.20 -8.77
N GLN A 524 8.37 21.07 -7.50
CA GLN A 524 9.04 21.93 -6.51
C GLN A 524 9.32 21.19 -5.21
N ILE A 525 10.60 21.01 -4.90
CA ILE A 525 11.04 20.33 -3.68
C ILE A 525 11.56 21.38 -2.70
N GLY A 526 11.07 21.32 -1.46
CA GLY A 526 11.62 22.10 -0.36
C GLY A 526 12.97 21.54 0.07
N ILE A 527 13.93 22.42 0.37
CA ILE A 527 15.20 22.04 0.99
C ILE A 527 15.28 22.70 2.37
N VAL A 528 15.57 21.91 3.39
CA VAL A 528 15.89 22.37 4.74
C VAL A 528 17.36 22.17 4.97
N ASP A 529 18.10 23.29 5.03
CA ASP A 529 19.54 23.27 5.36
C ASP A 529 19.69 23.39 6.86
N VAL A 530 20.21 22.34 7.49
CA VAL A 530 20.35 22.29 8.96
C VAL A 530 21.74 22.70 9.40
N PRO A 531 21.88 23.42 10.55
CA PRO A 531 23.18 23.78 11.09
C PRO A 531 23.99 22.54 11.48
N GLY A 532 25.29 22.57 11.19
CA GLY A 532 26.21 21.45 11.44
C GLY A 532 26.85 21.43 12.83
N HIS A 533 26.72 22.48 13.62
CA HIS A 533 27.41 22.62 14.90
C HIS A 533 26.58 22.03 16.07
N GLU A 534 27.24 21.33 17.02
CA GLU A 534 26.60 20.68 18.17
C GLU A 534 25.71 21.59 19.02
N ARG A 535 26.03 22.88 19.14
CA ARG A 535 25.22 23.87 19.86
C ARG A 535 23.87 24.14 19.21
N PHE A 536 23.69 23.81 17.92
CA PHE A 536 22.49 24.08 17.16
C PHE A 536 21.68 22.83 16.83
N ILE A 537 21.99 21.67 17.44
CA ILE A 537 21.25 20.41 17.23
C ILE A 537 19.76 20.58 17.52
N ARG A 538 19.37 21.43 18.47
CA ARG A 538 17.94 21.78 18.66
C ARG A 538 17.28 22.30 17.38
N ASN A 539 18.00 23.12 16.63
CA ASN A 539 17.51 23.66 15.36
C ASN A 539 17.47 22.55 14.29
N MET A 540 18.50 21.70 14.28
CA MET A 540 18.55 20.52 13.40
C MET A 540 17.37 19.58 13.63
N VAL A 541 17.08 19.17 14.87
CA VAL A 541 15.97 18.29 15.20
C VAL A 541 14.62 18.90 14.77
N ALA A 542 14.44 20.22 15.01
CA ALA A 542 13.23 20.91 14.60
C ALA A 542 13.02 20.96 13.07
N GLY A 543 14.10 21.08 12.30
CA GLY A 543 14.07 21.00 10.84
C GLY A 543 13.86 19.57 10.33
N ALA A 544 14.48 18.59 11.00
CA ALA A 544 14.50 17.21 10.54
C ALA A 544 13.14 16.49 10.66
N THR A 545 12.24 16.93 11.53
CA THR A 545 10.89 16.33 11.68
C THR A 545 10.01 16.44 10.43
N GLY A 546 10.35 17.34 9.51
CA GLY A 546 9.62 17.53 8.25
C GLY A 546 10.31 16.92 7.02
N ILE A 547 11.43 16.22 7.17
CA ILE A 547 12.24 15.71 6.07
C ILE A 547 11.69 14.38 5.56
N ASP A 548 11.66 14.21 4.24
CA ASP A 548 11.25 12.99 3.54
C ASP A 548 12.47 12.19 3.04
N LEU A 549 13.54 12.91 2.64
CA LEU A 549 14.81 12.34 2.20
C LEU A 549 15.99 13.12 2.80
N VAL A 550 16.98 12.42 3.32
CA VAL A 550 18.20 13.07 3.85
C VAL A 550 19.31 13.14 2.80
N LEU A 551 19.90 14.32 2.65
CA LEU A 551 21.16 14.53 1.96
C LEU A 551 22.28 14.62 3.01
N LEU A 552 22.96 13.49 3.27
CA LEU A 552 24.08 13.44 4.22
C LEU A 552 25.36 13.90 3.51
N VAL A 553 25.96 15.00 3.99
CA VAL A 553 27.15 15.59 3.38
C VAL A 553 28.39 15.23 4.20
N VAL A 554 29.35 14.58 3.57
CA VAL A 554 30.66 14.22 4.14
C VAL A 554 31.73 14.80 3.25
N ALA A 555 32.70 15.52 3.85
CA ALA A 555 33.81 16.08 3.07
C ALA A 555 34.92 15.05 2.86
N ALA A 556 35.43 14.93 1.64
CA ALA A 556 36.44 13.95 1.28
C ALA A 556 37.82 14.23 1.92
N ASP A 557 38.08 15.50 2.26
CA ASP A 557 39.33 15.93 2.98
C ASP A 557 39.29 15.50 4.47
N ASP A 558 38.14 15.69 5.14
CA ASP A 558 38.00 15.42 6.59
C ASP A 558 37.56 13.96 6.88
N GLY A 559 36.72 13.35 6.05
CA GLY A 559 36.12 12.04 6.29
C GLY A 559 34.96 12.07 7.27
N VAL A 560 34.68 10.94 7.92
CA VAL A 560 33.58 10.78 8.87
C VAL A 560 33.89 11.42 10.22
N MET A 561 33.23 12.54 10.53
CA MET A 561 33.42 13.31 11.76
C MET A 561 32.37 12.95 12.84
N PRO A 562 32.62 13.22 14.14
CA PRO A 562 31.71 12.90 15.24
C PRO A 562 30.28 13.46 15.04
N GLN A 563 30.15 14.68 14.55
CA GLN A 563 28.83 15.29 14.27
C GLN A 563 28.12 14.62 13.11
N THR A 564 28.83 14.05 12.13
CA THR A 564 28.25 13.25 11.08
C THR A 564 27.54 12.01 11.65
N ARG A 565 28.17 11.36 12.65
CA ARG A 565 27.59 10.21 13.37
C ARG A 565 26.35 10.63 14.17
N GLU A 566 26.42 11.72 14.95
CA GLU A 566 25.28 12.22 15.72
C GLU A 566 24.10 12.63 14.82
N HIS A 567 24.38 13.28 13.68
CA HIS A 567 23.33 13.63 12.70
C HIS A 567 22.68 12.38 12.09
N LEU A 568 23.47 11.35 11.78
CA LEU A 568 22.94 10.08 11.28
C LEU A 568 22.05 9.39 12.34
N ASP A 569 22.48 9.36 13.60
CA ASP A 569 21.67 8.82 14.69
C ASP A 569 20.34 9.55 14.82
N ILE A 570 20.32 10.88 14.78
CA ILE A 570 19.11 11.70 14.84
C ILE A 570 18.19 11.40 13.66
N VAL A 571 18.71 11.32 12.43
CA VAL A 571 17.97 10.98 11.22
C VAL A 571 17.29 9.60 11.34
N CYS A 572 18.04 8.60 11.82
CA CYS A 572 17.51 7.25 12.05
C CYS A 572 16.43 7.23 13.15
N LEU A 573 16.64 7.94 14.27
CA LEU A 573 15.68 8.04 15.38
C LEU A 573 14.38 8.75 14.96
N LEU A 574 14.47 9.72 14.04
CA LEU A 574 13.29 10.38 13.44
C LEU A 574 12.60 9.52 12.37
N GLY A 575 13.17 8.36 12.06
CA GLY A 575 12.56 7.36 11.13
C GLY A 575 12.68 7.71 9.67
N ILE A 576 13.66 8.52 9.29
CA ILE A 576 13.99 8.81 7.89
C ILE A 576 14.76 7.60 7.34
N THR A 577 14.20 6.93 6.33
CA THR A 577 14.74 5.68 5.76
C THR A 577 15.23 5.83 4.33
N SER A 578 15.05 7.01 3.73
CA SER A 578 15.52 7.32 2.38
C SER A 578 16.60 8.41 2.44
N GLY A 579 17.70 8.23 1.74
CA GLY A 579 18.79 9.19 1.75
C GLY A 579 19.80 9.00 0.64
N VAL A 580 20.57 10.05 0.39
CA VAL A 580 21.73 10.08 -0.51
C VAL A 580 22.90 10.68 0.26
N VAL A 581 24.10 10.11 0.11
CA VAL A 581 25.32 10.69 0.68
C VAL A 581 26.05 11.48 -0.40
N ALA A 582 26.30 12.76 -0.15
CA ALA A 582 27.16 13.58 -1.00
C ALA A 582 28.58 13.61 -0.38
N LEU A 583 29.53 12.96 -1.04
CA LEU A 583 30.95 13.06 -0.69
C LEU A 583 31.52 14.32 -1.34
N SER A 584 31.55 15.41 -0.56
CA SER A 584 31.87 16.75 -1.05
C SER A 584 33.38 17.01 -1.10
N LYS A 585 33.78 18.13 -1.72
CA LYS A 585 35.17 18.62 -1.83
C LYS A 585 36.14 17.63 -2.51
N ILE A 586 35.66 16.83 -3.46
CA ILE A 586 36.52 15.87 -4.19
C ILE A 586 37.61 16.56 -5.00
N ASP A 587 37.44 17.83 -5.32
CA ASP A 587 38.43 18.67 -6.01
C ASP A 587 39.69 18.99 -5.17
N LEU A 588 39.67 18.72 -3.84
CA LEU A 588 40.76 18.99 -2.93
C LEU A 588 41.61 17.75 -2.61
N VAL A 589 41.24 16.57 -3.04
CA VAL A 589 41.88 15.30 -2.62
C VAL A 589 42.15 14.38 -3.81
N SER A 590 42.99 13.35 -3.59
CA SER A 590 43.26 12.36 -4.61
C SER A 590 42.13 11.32 -4.76
N PRO A 591 41.99 10.64 -5.91
CA PRO A 591 40.98 9.58 -6.10
C PRO A 591 41.06 8.44 -5.06
N GLU A 592 42.28 8.12 -4.57
CA GLU A 592 42.50 7.10 -3.54
C GLU A 592 41.89 7.54 -2.20
N ARG A 593 41.95 8.84 -1.85
CA ARG A 593 41.29 9.38 -0.67
C ARG A 593 39.75 9.35 -0.80
N VAL A 594 39.24 9.68 -1.99
CA VAL A 594 37.81 9.57 -2.27
C VAL A 594 37.33 8.13 -2.04
N ALA A 595 38.07 7.13 -2.55
CA ALA A 595 37.73 5.72 -2.35
C ALA A 595 37.77 5.31 -0.86
N ALA A 596 38.82 5.73 -0.13
CA ALA A 596 38.98 5.43 1.29
C ALA A 596 37.81 6.02 2.14
N VAL A 597 37.41 7.28 1.90
CA VAL A 597 36.31 7.91 2.64
C VAL A 597 34.96 7.30 2.21
N THR A 598 34.82 6.84 0.97
CA THR A 598 33.64 6.08 0.55
C THR A 598 33.45 4.82 1.40
N GLU A 599 34.51 4.07 1.67
CA GLU A 599 34.46 2.91 2.56
C GLU A 599 34.13 3.30 4.01
N GLU A 600 34.74 4.37 4.55
CA GLU A 600 34.40 4.90 5.89
C GLU A 600 32.91 5.24 6.00
N VAL A 601 32.30 5.77 4.92
CA VAL A 601 30.87 6.08 4.85
C VAL A 601 30.04 4.81 4.81
N HIS A 602 30.42 3.80 4.04
CA HIS A 602 29.71 2.51 4.02
C HIS A 602 29.74 1.81 5.37
N GLU A 603 30.87 1.83 6.07
CA GLU A 603 30.97 1.34 7.45
C GLU A 603 30.04 2.11 8.40
N LEU A 604 30.00 3.44 8.30
CA LEU A 604 29.11 4.29 9.10
C LEU A 604 27.63 3.93 8.88
N LEU A 605 27.21 3.73 7.63
CA LEU A 605 25.84 3.38 7.27
C LEU A 605 25.47 1.94 7.65
N GLY A 606 26.44 1.09 7.90
CA GLY A 606 26.27 -0.31 8.27
C GLY A 606 25.31 -0.51 9.44
N GLY A 607 24.25 -1.33 9.23
CA GLY A 607 23.21 -1.62 10.23
C GLY A 607 22.29 -0.43 10.56
N THR A 608 22.26 0.61 9.73
CA THR A 608 21.25 1.68 9.79
C THR A 608 20.20 1.48 8.68
N PRO A 609 19.04 2.13 8.76
CA PRO A 609 18.07 2.12 7.66
C PRO A 609 18.60 2.68 6.34
N LEU A 610 19.71 3.45 6.38
CA LEU A 610 20.35 4.09 5.22
C LEU A 610 21.49 3.25 4.63
N VAL A 611 21.64 1.98 4.99
CA VAL A 611 22.73 1.09 4.53
C VAL A 611 22.83 1.00 3.00
N SER A 612 21.75 1.18 2.29
CA SER A 612 21.69 1.17 0.81
C SER A 612 21.73 2.56 0.18
N ALA A 613 21.97 3.62 0.94
CA ALA A 613 22.03 4.99 0.41
C ALA A 613 23.22 5.13 -0.56
N PRO A 614 23.01 5.63 -1.78
CA PRO A 614 24.11 5.83 -2.74
C PRO A 614 25.07 6.91 -2.24
N VAL A 615 26.37 6.67 -2.44
CA VAL A 615 27.44 7.65 -2.12
C VAL A 615 27.87 8.32 -3.42
N MET A 616 27.65 9.64 -3.51
CA MET A 616 27.88 10.43 -4.71
C MET A 616 29.04 11.38 -4.52
N PRO A 617 30.19 11.16 -5.19
CA PRO A 617 31.31 12.11 -5.19
C PRO A 617 30.94 13.41 -5.90
N VAL A 618 31.12 14.56 -5.24
CA VAL A 618 30.70 15.86 -5.76
C VAL A 618 31.67 16.99 -5.38
N SER A 619 31.74 17.99 -6.22
CA SER A 619 32.37 19.28 -5.89
C SER A 619 31.36 20.42 -6.13
N ALA A 620 30.99 21.13 -5.07
CA ALA A 620 30.17 22.33 -5.18
C ALA A 620 30.92 23.47 -5.89
N ASN A 621 32.24 23.47 -5.85
CA ASN A 621 33.09 24.49 -6.45
C ASN A 621 33.20 24.31 -7.97
N THR A 622 33.61 23.13 -8.45
CA THR A 622 33.77 22.84 -9.86
C THR A 622 32.48 22.49 -10.59
N GLY A 623 31.49 21.96 -9.85
CA GLY A 623 30.22 21.45 -10.41
C GLY A 623 30.27 19.96 -10.75
N GLU A 624 31.39 19.29 -10.54
CA GLU A 624 31.57 17.86 -10.81
C GLU A 624 30.63 17.02 -9.92
N GLY A 625 29.99 15.99 -10.50
CA GLY A 625 29.10 15.05 -9.81
C GLY A 625 27.70 15.57 -9.48
N LEU A 626 27.36 16.86 -9.77
CA LEU A 626 26.05 17.44 -9.40
C LEU A 626 24.86 16.85 -10.17
N ASP A 627 25.02 16.56 -11.46
CA ASP A 627 23.92 15.99 -12.26
C ASP A 627 23.62 14.52 -11.86
N PRO A 628 24.62 13.64 -11.64
CA PRO A 628 24.38 12.37 -10.98
C PRO A 628 23.69 12.49 -9.62
N LEU A 629 24.13 13.43 -8.76
CA LEU A 629 23.51 13.66 -7.45
C LEU A 629 22.03 14.08 -7.60
N ARG A 630 21.69 14.97 -8.55
CA ARG A 630 20.29 15.34 -8.80
C ARG A 630 19.42 14.15 -9.19
N ARG A 631 19.94 13.25 -10.02
CA ARG A 631 19.22 12.02 -10.45
C ARG A 631 18.98 11.08 -9.27
N GLU A 632 19.97 10.87 -8.42
CA GLU A 632 19.82 10.02 -7.22
C GLU A 632 18.86 10.63 -6.20
N LEU A 633 18.85 11.96 -6.03
CA LEU A 633 17.85 12.65 -5.20
C LEU A 633 16.43 12.48 -5.76
N ALA A 634 16.26 12.61 -7.08
CA ALA A 634 14.97 12.39 -7.73
C ALA A 634 14.51 10.92 -7.60
N ALA A 635 15.41 9.95 -7.78
CA ALA A 635 15.14 8.53 -7.62
C ALA A 635 14.76 8.19 -6.17
N GLY A 636 15.50 8.71 -5.18
CA GLY A 636 15.22 8.50 -3.76
C GLY A 636 13.88 9.08 -3.34
N LEU A 637 13.50 10.27 -3.83
CA LEU A 637 12.18 10.88 -3.57
C LEU A 637 11.04 10.06 -4.21
N ALA A 638 11.31 9.42 -5.34
CA ALA A 638 10.34 8.54 -6.01
C ALA A 638 9.92 7.32 -5.17
N GLU A 639 10.77 6.87 -4.26
CA GLU A 639 10.53 5.73 -3.38
C GLU A 639 9.85 6.13 -2.07
N VAL A 640 9.85 7.42 -1.73
CA VAL A 640 9.22 7.94 -0.50
C VAL A 640 7.71 7.93 -0.66
N ARG A 641 7.01 7.39 0.34
CA ARG A 641 5.54 7.45 0.39
C ARG A 641 5.09 8.87 0.71
N SER A 642 4.12 9.38 -0.03
CA SER A 642 3.48 10.65 0.28
C SER A 642 2.83 10.61 1.67
N ARG A 643 2.88 11.75 2.39
CA ARG A 643 2.24 11.90 3.70
C ARG A 643 0.73 11.93 3.56
N SER A 644 0.03 11.43 4.57
CA SER A 644 -1.44 11.39 4.55
C SER A 644 -2.05 12.78 4.67
N GLU A 645 -2.86 13.19 3.70
CA GLU A 645 -3.70 14.38 3.78
C GLU A 645 -4.98 14.18 4.62
N ALA A 646 -5.32 12.93 4.93
CA ALA A 646 -6.56 12.55 5.58
C ALA A 646 -6.50 12.50 7.13
N GLY A 647 -5.42 13.02 7.75
CA GLY A 647 -5.29 13.18 9.19
C GLY A 647 -5.74 14.57 9.68
N PHE A 648 -5.70 14.81 10.99
CA PHE A 648 -5.80 16.14 11.55
C PHE A 648 -4.73 17.05 10.97
N PHE A 649 -5.07 18.31 10.69
CA PHE A 649 -4.06 19.30 10.35
C PHE A 649 -3.10 19.50 11.52
N TRP A 650 -1.81 19.36 11.22
CA TRP A 650 -0.74 19.56 12.20
C TRP A 650 0.50 20.20 11.57
N MET A 651 0.90 21.34 12.13
CA MET A 651 2.10 22.07 11.73
C MET A 651 2.88 22.53 12.97
N ALA A 652 4.09 22.03 13.18
CA ALA A 652 5.01 22.54 14.19
C ALA A 652 5.58 23.90 13.73
N MET A 653 5.37 24.93 14.51
CA MET A 653 5.82 26.28 14.18
C MET A 653 7.35 26.41 14.41
N ASP A 654 8.07 26.76 13.38
CA ASP A 654 9.51 27.02 13.45
C ASP A 654 9.86 28.50 13.59
N ARG A 655 9.07 29.40 13.00
CA ARG A 655 9.22 30.85 13.09
C ARG A 655 7.87 31.57 13.19
N ALA A 656 7.90 32.73 13.87
CA ALA A 656 6.79 33.66 13.90
C ALA A 656 7.30 35.10 13.74
N PHE A 657 6.64 35.88 12.92
CA PHE A 657 6.95 37.28 12.68
C PHE A 657 5.70 38.09 12.35
N VAL A 658 5.78 39.43 12.49
CA VAL A 658 4.74 40.33 12.04
C VAL A 658 5.13 40.92 10.69
N ALA A 659 4.31 40.67 9.68
CA ALA A 659 4.48 41.25 8.36
C ALA A 659 3.67 42.59 8.27
N PRO A 660 4.29 43.74 7.85
CA PRO A 660 3.59 44.98 7.71
C PRO A 660 2.38 44.84 6.78
N GLY A 661 1.19 45.23 7.28
CA GLY A 661 -0.07 45.11 6.54
C GLY A 661 -0.75 43.75 6.56
N PHE A 662 -0.04 42.67 6.98
CA PHE A 662 -0.59 41.33 6.99
C PHE A 662 -0.86 40.76 8.40
N GLY A 663 -0.21 41.30 9.44
CA GLY A 663 -0.37 40.81 10.82
C GLY A 663 0.57 39.67 11.20
N SER A 664 0.15 38.78 12.09
CA SER A 664 0.94 37.67 12.61
C SER A 664 1.07 36.55 11.57
N VAL A 665 2.30 36.22 11.18
CA VAL A 665 2.63 35.14 10.25
C VAL A 665 3.48 34.11 10.94
N VAL A 666 3.10 32.85 10.80
CA VAL A 666 3.87 31.68 11.30
C VAL A 666 4.33 30.82 10.14
N THR A 667 5.51 30.23 10.27
CA THR A 667 6.01 29.29 9.25
C THR A 667 6.26 27.91 9.86
N GLY A 668 6.12 26.88 9.05
CA GLY A 668 6.36 25.50 9.42
C GLY A 668 6.16 24.52 8.28
N THR A 669 6.49 23.26 8.52
CA THR A 669 6.15 22.15 7.62
C THR A 669 4.88 21.48 8.11
N ILE A 670 3.92 21.26 7.21
CA ILE A 670 2.69 20.53 7.52
C ILE A 670 3.06 19.04 7.63
N ALA A 671 2.94 18.48 8.83
CA ALA A 671 3.26 17.08 9.08
C ALA A 671 2.10 16.13 8.71
N SER A 672 0.85 16.59 8.85
CA SER A 672 -0.35 15.81 8.52
C SER A 672 -1.52 16.76 8.17
N GLY A 673 -2.51 16.21 7.46
CA GLY A 673 -3.75 16.91 7.12
C GLY A 673 -3.59 18.01 6.07
N ARG A 674 -4.61 18.85 5.98
CA ARG A 674 -4.73 19.94 5.01
C ARG A 674 -5.24 21.21 5.70
N VAL A 675 -4.86 22.38 5.19
CA VAL A 675 -5.37 23.69 5.64
C VAL A 675 -5.80 24.53 4.45
N ALA A 676 -6.92 25.23 4.58
CA ALA A 676 -7.44 26.17 3.58
C ALA A 676 -7.59 27.58 4.18
N LYS A 677 -7.61 28.56 3.29
CA LYS A 677 -7.91 29.94 3.68
C LYS A 677 -9.33 30.05 4.26
N GLY A 678 -9.43 30.61 5.45
CA GLY A 678 -10.68 30.71 6.20
C GLY A 678 -10.84 29.73 7.34
N ASP A 679 -10.04 28.65 7.37
CA ASP A 679 -10.12 27.61 8.40
C ASP A 679 -9.91 28.15 9.81
N HIS A 680 -10.61 27.52 10.75
CA HIS A 680 -10.48 27.75 12.18
C HIS A 680 -9.57 26.68 12.77
N LEU A 681 -8.43 27.10 13.28
CA LEU A 681 -7.40 26.26 13.87
C LEU A 681 -7.17 26.62 15.34
N LYS A 682 -6.30 25.87 16.00
CA LYS A 682 -5.92 26.05 17.41
C LYS A 682 -4.41 26.06 17.57
N LEU A 683 -3.93 26.74 18.59
CA LEU A 683 -2.53 26.73 19.04
C LEU A 683 -2.39 25.81 20.27
N LEU A 684 -1.51 24.82 20.22
CA LEU A 684 -1.17 23.93 21.34
C LEU A 684 0.33 24.08 21.74
N PRO A 685 0.66 24.07 23.03
CA PRO A 685 -0.22 24.19 24.19
C PRO A 685 -0.80 25.62 24.32
N GLY A 686 -1.98 25.77 24.92
CA GLY A 686 -2.58 27.08 25.19
C GLY A 686 -4.02 27.22 24.70
N GLU A 687 -4.50 26.34 23.83
CA GLU A 687 -5.89 26.22 23.34
C GLU A 687 -6.45 27.49 22.65
N GLN A 688 -5.60 28.44 22.25
CA GLN A 688 -6.02 29.68 21.59
C GLN A 688 -6.54 29.38 20.17
N ALA A 689 -7.80 29.73 19.92
CA ALA A 689 -8.39 29.64 18.58
C ALA A 689 -7.83 30.74 17.64
N VAL A 690 -7.50 30.34 16.41
CA VAL A 690 -6.98 31.25 15.37
C VAL A 690 -7.68 30.98 14.04
N ARG A 691 -7.71 31.99 13.17
CA ARG A 691 -8.29 31.87 11.82
C ARG A 691 -7.24 32.13 10.76
N VAL A 692 -7.19 31.29 9.72
CA VAL A 692 -6.28 31.42 8.58
C VAL A 692 -6.77 32.53 7.64
N ARG A 693 -6.01 33.63 7.50
CA ARG A 693 -6.30 34.75 6.56
C ARG A 693 -5.67 34.52 5.20
N GLY A 694 -4.55 33.84 5.13
CA GLY A 694 -3.83 33.59 3.88
C GLY A 694 -2.75 32.56 4.06
N ILE A 695 -2.38 31.91 2.97
CA ILE A 695 -1.40 30.83 2.92
C ILE A 695 -0.40 31.15 1.80
N GLN A 696 0.90 30.93 2.08
CA GLN A 696 1.95 31.02 1.07
C GLN A 696 2.79 29.74 1.12
N VAL A 697 3.06 29.18 -0.07
CA VAL A 697 3.97 28.05 -0.28
C VAL A 697 5.01 28.46 -1.32
N HIS A 698 6.31 28.31 -1.02
CA HIS A 698 7.41 28.72 -1.91
C HIS A 698 7.26 30.14 -2.49
N ASN A 699 6.91 31.12 -1.63
CA ASN A 699 6.64 32.53 -1.98
C ASN A 699 5.44 32.76 -2.91
N ARG A 700 4.60 31.79 -3.19
CA ARG A 700 3.35 31.92 -3.95
C ARG A 700 2.16 31.88 -3.00
N THR A 701 1.20 32.79 -3.19
CA THR A 701 -0.07 32.74 -2.45
C THR A 701 -0.95 31.64 -3.01
N VAL A 702 -1.46 30.78 -2.12
CA VAL A 702 -2.32 29.64 -2.45
C VAL A 702 -3.57 29.65 -1.58
N ASP A 703 -4.66 29.03 -2.03
CA ASP A 703 -5.90 28.94 -1.25
C ASP A 703 -5.89 27.77 -0.25
N ALA A 704 -5.05 26.74 -0.48
CA ALA A 704 -4.89 25.61 0.44
C ALA A 704 -3.47 25.05 0.37
N ALA A 705 -3.04 24.39 1.47
CA ALA A 705 -1.80 23.62 1.56
C ALA A 705 -2.04 22.32 2.34
N ALA A 706 -1.23 21.29 2.10
CA ALA A 706 -1.41 20.00 2.75
C ALA A 706 -0.08 19.37 3.18
N ALA A 707 -0.14 18.20 3.83
CA ALA A 707 1.00 17.47 4.37
C ALA A 707 2.17 17.38 3.37
N GLY A 708 3.40 17.55 3.87
CA GLY A 708 4.63 17.64 3.08
C GLY A 708 4.95 19.06 2.58
N SER A 709 3.99 20.01 2.61
CA SER A 709 4.26 21.39 2.21
C SER A 709 4.92 22.19 3.33
N ARG A 710 5.95 22.96 2.97
CA ARG A 710 6.42 24.03 3.82
C ARG A 710 5.64 25.31 3.50
N CYS A 711 4.94 25.87 4.50
CA CYS A 711 4.09 27.04 4.28
C CYS A 711 4.26 28.14 5.31
N ALA A 712 3.78 29.33 4.94
CA ALA A 712 3.58 30.45 5.83
C ALA A 712 2.06 30.68 5.98
N LEU A 713 1.57 30.66 7.22
CA LEU A 713 0.16 30.95 7.55
C LEU A 713 0.04 32.33 8.17
N ASN A 714 -0.81 33.15 7.58
CA ASN A 714 -1.24 34.42 8.18
C ASN A 714 -2.42 34.12 9.11
N LEU A 715 -2.24 34.35 10.41
CA LEU A 715 -3.21 34.02 11.45
C LEU A 715 -3.85 35.27 12.03
N ALA A 716 -5.19 35.22 12.16
CA ALA A 716 -5.97 36.22 12.89
C ALA A 716 -6.30 35.73 14.31
N GLY A 717 -6.49 36.68 15.24
CA GLY A 717 -6.87 36.34 16.62
C GLY A 717 -5.71 36.03 17.55
N VAL A 718 -4.46 36.34 17.14
CA VAL A 718 -3.27 36.04 17.95
C VAL A 718 -2.25 37.18 17.91
N ASP A 719 -1.68 37.51 19.06
CA ASP A 719 -0.58 38.46 19.20
C ASP A 719 0.79 37.75 19.04
N LYS A 720 1.79 38.51 18.57
CA LYS A 720 3.17 38.01 18.41
C LYS A 720 3.75 37.42 19.70
N GLN A 721 3.41 37.99 20.86
CA GLN A 721 3.95 37.56 22.16
C GLN A 721 3.49 36.15 22.54
N SER A 722 2.31 35.74 22.04
CA SER A 722 1.76 34.38 22.22
C SER A 722 2.41 33.33 21.28
N LEU A 723 3.12 33.79 20.25
CA LEU A 723 3.72 32.93 19.23
C LEU A 723 5.19 32.70 19.54
N ARG A 724 5.51 31.54 20.07
CA ARG A 724 6.90 31.09 20.36
C ARG A 724 7.17 29.72 19.75
N ARG A 725 8.42 29.45 19.45
CA ARG A 725 8.87 28.11 19.01
C ARG A 725 8.46 27.06 20.05
N GLY A 726 8.01 25.89 19.61
CA GLY A 726 7.46 24.81 20.46
C GLY A 726 5.93 24.76 20.43
N ILE A 727 5.27 25.74 19.83
CA ILE A 727 3.81 25.72 19.61
C ILE A 727 3.51 24.99 18.30
N ALA A 728 2.44 24.19 18.30
CA ALA A 728 1.86 23.62 17.09
C ALA A 728 0.59 24.39 16.69
N VAL A 729 0.43 24.64 15.40
CA VAL A 729 -0.85 25.06 14.79
C VAL A 729 -1.55 23.80 14.33
N CYS A 730 -2.74 23.55 14.82
CA CYS A 730 -3.41 22.28 14.60
C CYS A 730 -4.93 22.41 14.43
N ASP A 731 -5.56 21.32 14.05
CA ASP A 731 -7.02 21.21 13.95
C ASP A 731 -7.69 21.54 15.28
N ALA A 732 -8.86 22.18 15.21
CA ALA A 732 -9.63 22.56 16.39
C ALA A 732 -10.12 21.36 17.21
N GLY A 733 -10.25 20.19 16.60
CA GLY A 733 -10.61 18.93 17.25
C GLY A 733 -9.55 18.35 18.19
N LEU A 734 -8.30 18.80 18.08
CA LEU A 734 -7.21 18.38 18.98
C LEU A 734 -7.23 19.24 20.23
N THR A 735 -7.49 18.63 21.40
CA THR A 735 -7.73 19.37 22.65
C THR A 735 -6.77 19.02 23.77
N ARG A 736 -6.08 17.89 23.71
CA ARG A 736 -5.25 17.39 24.80
C ARG A 736 -3.76 17.63 24.54
N VAL A 737 -3.01 17.83 25.60
CA VAL A 737 -1.56 17.92 25.63
C VAL A 737 -0.98 16.82 26.54
N ALA A 738 0.16 16.27 26.16
CA ALA A 738 0.81 15.21 26.92
C ALA A 738 1.54 15.76 28.13
N THR A 739 1.27 15.21 29.31
CA THR A 739 2.09 15.38 30.54
C THR A 739 2.84 14.08 30.86
N THR A 740 2.40 12.98 30.30
CA THR A 740 3.00 11.66 30.43
C THR A 740 2.69 10.91 29.11
N ALA A 741 3.71 10.32 28.52
CA ALA A 741 3.56 9.53 27.29
C ALA A 741 4.22 8.16 27.46
N ASP A 742 3.58 7.13 26.87
CA ASP A 742 4.24 5.84 26.68
C ASP A 742 4.83 5.79 25.28
N ALA A 743 6.05 5.27 25.17
CA ALA A 743 6.80 5.31 23.95
C ALA A 743 7.65 4.04 23.76
N GLN A 744 7.95 3.73 22.52
CA GLN A 744 9.08 2.87 22.19
C GLN A 744 10.33 3.76 22.09
N VAL A 745 11.36 3.44 22.87
CA VAL A 745 12.62 4.20 22.95
C VAL A 745 13.75 3.33 22.43
N ALA A 746 14.45 3.82 21.42
CA ALA A 746 15.70 3.25 20.89
C ALA A 746 16.90 4.04 21.42
N LEU A 747 17.95 3.37 21.83
CA LEU A 747 19.19 3.98 22.32
C LEU A 747 20.23 4.03 21.20
N VAL A 748 21.07 5.08 21.20
CA VAL A 748 22.19 5.18 20.27
C VAL A 748 23.22 4.07 20.54
N ARG A 749 23.99 3.69 19.52
CA ARG A 749 24.98 2.59 19.62
C ARG A 749 26.15 2.95 20.53
N ASP A 750 26.63 4.17 20.44
CA ASP A 750 27.78 4.66 21.18
C ASP A 750 27.38 5.30 22.52
N LEU A 751 26.38 4.74 23.20
CA LEU A 751 25.91 5.24 24.48
C LEU A 751 26.95 5.01 25.59
N ALA A 752 27.55 6.10 26.11
CA ALA A 752 28.61 6.04 27.10
C ALA A 752 28.16 5.46 28.45
N ARG A 753 26.89 5.61 28.81
CA ARG A 753 26.30 5.12 30.09
C ARG A 753 24.89 4.65 29.87
N PRO A 754 24.48 3.49 30.44
CA PRO A 754 23.09 3.02 30.35
C PRO A 754 22.09 4.02 30.94
N LEU A 755 20.99 4.26 30.26
CA LEU A 755 19.86 5.02 30.80
C LEU A 755 19.10 4.17 31.80
N LYS A 756 19.21 4.54 33.08
CA LYS A 756 18.50 3.88 34.19
C LYS A 756 17.08 4.45 34.34
N ASN A 757 16.24 3.75 35.12
CA ASN A 757 14.97 4.32 35.56
C ASN A 757 15.20 5.66 36.29
N HIS A 758 14.28 6.59 36.05
CA HIS A 758 14.28 7.96 36.57
C HIS A 758 15.42 8.86 36.04
N SER A 759 16.16 8.40 34.99
CA SER A 759 17.08 9.29 34.28
C SER A 759 16.34 10.52 33.75
N ARG A 760 16.89 11.69 33.98
CA ARG A 760 16.41 12.93 33.39
C ARG A 760 17.03 13.10 31.99
N VAL A 761 16.19 13.31 31.02
CA VAL A 761 16.58 13.48 29.62
C VAL A 761 15.85 14.67 29.03
N ARG A 762 16.44 15.32 28.06
CA ARG A 762 15.81 16.39 27.29
C ARG A 762 15.12 15.78 26.07
N LEU A 763 13.82 15.91 26.01
CA LEU A 763 12.98 15.39 24.95
C LEU A 763 12.72 16.50 23.93
N HIS A 764 12.96 16.20 22.65
CA HIS A 764 12.66 17.07 21.51
C HIS A 764 11.67 16.35 20.58
N SER A 765 10.56 17.00 20.23
CA SER A 765 9.61 16.53 19.22
C SER A 765 9.06 17.72 18.43
N GLY A 766 9.19 17.68 17.10
CA GLY A 766 8.93 18.87 16.28
C GLY A 766 9.84 20.02 16.71
N THR A 767 9.24 21.17 16.96
CA THR A 767 9.96 22.37 17.46
C THR A 767 9.89 22.51 18.98
N ALA A 768 9.18 21.64 19.67
CA ALA A 768 8.97 21.66 21.10
C ALA A 768 10.07 20.87 21.86
N GLU A 769 10.40 21.33 23.08
CA GLU A 769 11.31 20.60 23.97
C GLU A 769 10.86 20.71 25.44
N THR A 770 11.13 19.67 26.21
CA THR A 770 10.94 19.66 27.67
C THR A 770 11.91 18.68 28.34
N ILE A 771 12.09 18.77 29.63
CA ILE A 771 12.76 17.72 30.40
C ILE A 771 11.76 16.60 30.67
N ALA A 772 12.20 15.36 30.46
CA ALA A 772 11.42 14.16 30.73
C ALA A 772 12.14 13.25 31.72
N ARG A 773 11.39 12.58 32.58
CA ARG A 773 11.89 11.48 33.42
C ARG A 773 11.52 10.16 32.80
N LEU A 774 12.50 9.37 32.42
CA LEU A 774 12.34 8.10 31.76
C LEU A 774 12.14 6.98 32.77
N GLN A 775 11.13 6.14 32.55
CA GLN A 775 10.89 4.92 33.33
C GLN A 775 10.65 3.74 32.36
N TRP A 776 11.55 2.77 32.37
CA TRP A 776 11.41 1.57 31.56
C TRP A 776 10.22 0.71 32.03
N LEU A 777 9.43 0.26 31.08
CA LEU A 777 8.31 -0.66 31.30
C LEU A 777 8.75 -2.12 31.11
N ASP A 778 9.79 -2.35 30.32
CA ASP A 778 10.42 -3.65 30.20
C ASP A 778 11.12 -4.09 31.51
N PRO A 779 11.19 -5.40 31.78
CA PRO A 779 11.83 -5.93 32.98
C PRO A 779 13.32 -5.54 33.10
N LYS A 780 14.01 -5.48 31.96
CA LYS A 780 15.43 -5.10 31.86
C LYS A 780 15.58 -3.94 30.86
N PRO A 781 16.24 -2.84 31.24
CA PRO A 781 16.55 -1.75 30.33
C PRO A 781 17.36 -2.26 29.11
N PRO A 782 17.09 -1.74 27.90
CA PRO A 782 17.89 -2.09 26.74
C PRO A 782 19.35 -1.60 26.87
N GLY A 783 20.26 -2.34 26.26
CA GLY A 783 21.65 -1.92 26.10
C GLY A 783 21.82 -0.89 24.97
N PRO A 784 23.05 -0.39 24.74
CA PRO A 784 23.37 0.48 23.62
C PRO A 784 22.92 -0.14 22.29
N GLY A 785 22.34 0.67 21.41
CA GLY A 785 21.75 0.23 20.14
C GLY A 785 20.44 -0.59 20.26
N GLY A 786 19.99 -0.91 21.48
CA GLY A 786 18.75 -1.63 21.72
C GLY A 786 17.54 -0.71 21.85
N ALA A 787 16.34 -1.30 21.76
CA ALA A 787 15.08 -0.60 21.94
C ALA A 787 14.21 -1.27 23.02
N GLY A 788 13.39 -0.46 23.70
CA GLY A 788 12.50 -0.94 24.76
C GLY A 788 11.31 0.00 24.95
N LEU A 789 10.32 -0.46 25.72
CA LEU A 789 9.15 0.33 26.08
C LEU A 789 9.42 1.16 27.33
N ALA A 790 9.07 2.44 27.28
CA ALA A 790 9.26 3.35 28.39
C ALA A 790 8.09 4.30 28.56
N GLN A 791 7.88 4.75 29.81
CA GLN A 791 7.06 5.90 30.13
C GLN A 791 7.93 7.14 30.28
N LEU A 792 7.55 8.22 29.62
CA LEU A 792 8.17 9.52 29.68
C LEU A 792 7.26 10.47 30.47
N ARG A 793 7.74 10.96 31.64
CA ARG A 793 7.03 11.95 32.47
C ARG A 793 7.61 13.32 32.17
N LEU A 794 6.79 14.19 31.59
CA LEU A 794 7.22 15.50 31.12
C LEU A 794 7.13 16.53 32.27
N ASP A 795 8.15 17.38 32.41
CA ASP A 795 8.15 18.46 33.39
C ASP A 795 7.20 19.60 32.93
N GLU A 796 7.08 19.84 31.61
CA GLU A 796 6.09 20.75 31.00
C GLU A 796 5.23 19.98 30.00
N ALA A 797 3.95 20.35 29.92
CA ALA A 797 3.01 19.76 28.95
C ALA A 797 3.42 20.05 27.50
N MET A 798 3.35 19.04 26.65
CA MET A 798 3.84 19.09 25.28
C MET A 798 2.79 18.58 24.29
N PRO A 799 2.65 19.19 23.11
CA PRO A 799 1.70 18.74 22.10
C PRO A 799 2.26 17.50 21.38
N LEU A 800 1.94 16.32 21.89
CA LEU A 800 2.33 15.02 21.31
C LEU A 800 1.11 14.26 20.83
N LEU A 801 1.25 13.56 19.70
CA LEU A 801 0.24 12.66 19.14
C LEU A 801 0.81 11.23 18.99
N TYR A 802 -0.09 10.26 18.82
CA TYR A 802 0.27 8.90 18.46
C TYR A 802 1.10 8.91 17.16
N GLY A 803 2.22 8.17 17.16
CA GLY A 803 3.13 8.11 16.02
C GLY A 803 4.15 9.25 15.93
N HIS A 804 4.05 10.30 16.75
CA HIS A 804 5.07 11.35 16.78
C HIS A 804 6.44 10.80 17.15
N ARG A 805 7.43 11.19 16.38
CA ARG A 805 8.84 10.88 16.64
C ARG A 805 9.48 11.91 17.57
N PHE A 806 10.44 11.46 18.33
CA PHE A 806 11.20 12.33 19.25
C PHE A 806 12.65 11.88 19.37
N VAL A 807 13.49 12.83 19.79
CA VAL A 807 14.89 12.61 20.11
C VAL A 807 15.10 12.88 21.60
N LEU A 808 15.91 12.04 22.26
CA LEU A 808 16.33 12.21 23.65
C LEU A 808 17.80 12.62 23.68
N ARG A 809 18.07 13.70 24.39
CA ARG A 809 19.42 14.14 24.71
C ARG A 809 19.68 14.04 26.21
N ASP A 810 20.95 14.03 26.62
CA ASP A 810 21.29 14.16 28.02
C ASP A 810 20.73 15.48 28.60
N GLU A 811 20.58 15.59 29.89
CA GLU A 811 20.00 16.78 30.58
C GLU A 811 20.72 18.08 30.21
N SER A 812 22.03 18.02 30.00
CA SER A 812 22.88 19.16 29.59
C SER A 812 22.77 19.50 28.08
N ALA A 813 22.06 18.73 27.33
CA ALA A 813 21.90 18.83 25.86
C ALA A 813 23.25 18.76 25.09
N GLN A 814 24.22 18.02 25.61
CA GLN A 814 25.51 17.86 24.94
C GLN A 814 25.56 16.67 23.99
N ARG A 815 24.83 15.58 24.31
CA ARG A 815 24.85 14.35 23.50
C ARG A 815 23.44 13.78 23.25
N THR A 816 23.22 13.26 22.08
CA THR A 816 22.05 12.43 21.78
C THR A 816 22.22 11.07 22.46
N VAL A 817 21.22 10.63 23.24
CA VAL A 817 21.26 9.36 24.00
C VAL A 817 20.27 8.35 23.44
N GLY A 818 19.29 8.78 22.65
CA GLY A 818 18.28 7.93 22.03
C GLY A 818 17.14 8.73 21.43
N GLY A 819 16.05 8.07 21.14
CA GLY A 819 14.83 8.67 20.61
C GLY A 819 13.78 7.58 20.41
N GLY A 820 12.71 7.87 19.66
CA GLY A 820 11.71 6.85 19.41
C GLY A 820 10.39 7.37 18.89
N VAL A 821 9.33 6.61 19.17
CA VAL A 821 7.97 6.91 18.72
C VAL A 821 6.98 6.87 19.89
N VAL A 822 6.07 7.83 19.92
CA VAL A 822 5.00 7.93 20.92
C VAL A 822 3.92 6.89 20.59
N LEU A 823 3.58 6.03 21.54
CA LEU A 823 2.57 4.97 21.41
C LEU A 823 1.25 5.31 22.14
N ASP A 824 1.34 5.99 23.29
CA ASP A 824 0.20 6.53 24.02
C ASP A 824 0.54 7.94 24.53
N PRO A 825 0.09 8.99 23.84
CA PRO A 825 0.39 10.36 24.23
C PRO A 825 -0.32 10.82 25.51
N PHE A 826 -1.36 10.10 25.94
CA PHE A 826 -2.20 10.44 27.10
C PHE A 826 -2.16 9.36 28.20
N ALA A 827 -1.01 8.72 28.33
CA ALA A 827 -0.78 7.65 29.29
C ALA A 827 -1.04 8.11 30.73
N ARG A 828 -1.77 7.30 31.49
CA ARG A 828 -2.03 7.59 32.90
C ARG A 828 -0.75 7.41 33.73
N ARG A 829 -0.51 8.33 34.68
CA ARG A 829 0.64 8.34 35.58
C ARG A 829 0.70 7.12 36.52
N ARG A 830 -0.41 6.44 36.70
CA ARG A 830 -0.54 5.19 37.47
C ARG A 830 -0.68 4.04 36.50
N ALA A 831 0.24 3.19 36.47
CA ALA A 831 0.16 1.77 36.26
C ALA A 831 1.61 1.31 36.12
N ALA A 832 2.11 0.82 37.20
CA ALA A 832 3.20 -0.12 37.14
C ALA A 832 3.00 -1.14 36.02
N ARG A 833 4.05 -1.74 35.59
CA ARG A 833 4.18 -2.84 34.63
C ARG A 833 3.03 -3.85 34.70
N SER A 834 1.84 -3.51 34.13
CA SER A 834 0.85 -4.57 33.94
C SER A 834 1.18 -5.30 32.64
N PRO A 835 1.14 -6.63 32.62
CA PRO A 835 1.38 -7.41 31.39
C PRO A 835 0.51 -6.96 30.23
N GLU A 836 -0.76 -6.63 30.49
CA GLU A 836 -1.72 -6.18 29.48
C GLU A 836 -1.29 -4.84 28.85
N ARG A 837 -0.73 -3.91 29.66
CA ARG A 837 -0.22 -2.64 29.14
C ARG A 837 0.99 -2.86 28.23
N VAL A 838 1.93 -3.69 28.65
CA VAL A 838 3.14 -3.99 27.88
C VAL A 838 2.75 -4.65 26.55
N GLU A 839 1.83 -5.61 26.57
CA GLU A 839 1.36 -6.28 25.34
C GLU A 839 0.64 -5.32 24.39
N ARG A 840 -0.20 -4.44 24.94
CA ARG A 840 -0.86 -3.37 24.20
C ARG A 840 0.17 -2.47 23.51
N LEU A 841 1.18 -1.99 24.23
CA LEU A 841 2.21 -1.12 23.67
C LEU A 841 3.05 -1.83 22.60
N LYS A 842 3.36 -3.12 22.77
CA LYS A 842 4.00 -3.93 21.73
C LYS A 842 3.14 -4.02 20.48
N SER A 843 1.84 -4.20 20.63
CA SER A 843 0.92 -4.22 19.49
C SER A 843 0.85 -2.87 18.77
N LEU A 844 0.86 -1.76 19.51
CA LEU A 844 0.87 -0.40 18.97
C LEU A 844 2.20 -0.05 18.29
N SER A 845 3.32 -0.65 18.71
CA SER A 845 4.64 -0.37 18.13
C SER A 845 4.79 -0.83 16.67
N ALA A 846 3.92 -1.74 16.20
CA ALA A 846 3.85 -2.13 14.80
C ALA A 846 3.35 -1.00 13.87
N MET A 847 2.81 0.09 14.42
CA MET A 847 2.30 1.26 13.68
C MET A 847 1.31 0.91 12.56
N ASN A 848 0.55 -0.18 12.76
CA ASN A 848 -0.49 -0.61 11.82
C ASN A 848 -1.83 0.04 12.22
N PRO A 849 -2.46 0.84 11.35
CA PRO A 849 -3.68 1.58 11.71
C PRO A 849 -4.83 0.67 12.19
N ASP A 850 -5.13 -0.42 11.47
CA ASP A 850 -6.25 -1.31 11.81
C ASP A 850 -6.01 -2.04 13.13
N ARG A 851 -4.79 -2.52 13.34
CA ARG A 851 -4.41 -3.14 14.61
C ARG A 851 -4.46 -2.15 15.78
N SER A 852 -4.01 -0.90 15.56
CA SER A 852 -4.07 0.14 16.59
C SER A 852 -5.50 0.47 16.98
N LEU A 853 -6.43 0.56 16.03
CA LEU A 853 -7.85 0.74 16.27
C LEU A 853 -8.41 -0.39 17.13
N THR A 854 -8.21 -1.65 16.75
CA THR A 854 -8.65 -2.82 17.50
C THR A 854 -8.11 -2.82 18.94
N VAL A 855 -6.81 -2.56 19.08
CA VAL A 855 -6.12 -2.52 20.39
C VAL A 855 -6.73 -1.46 21.32
N TRP A 856 -7.08 -0.28 20.81
CA TRP A 856 -7.68 0.77 21.63
C TRP A 856 -9.14 0.48 21.98
N LEU A 857 -9.90 -0.12 21.07
CA LEU A 857 -11.27 -0.56 21.35
C LEU A 857 -11.29 -1.64 22.44
N GLU A 858 -10.45 -2.66 22.31
CA GLU A 858 -10.32 -3.73 23.30
C GLU A 858 -9.86 -3.23 24.68
N ALA A 859 -8.96 -2.24 24.70
CA ALA A 859 -8.42 -1.69 25.95
C ALA A 859 -9.46 -1.03 26.87
N ARG A 860 -10.57 -0.51 26.30
CA ARG A 860 -11.71 0.02 27.08
C ARG A 860 -12.89 -0.97 27.16
N GLY A 861 -12.87 -2.00 26.34
CA GLY A 861 -13.93 -3.01 26.31
C GLY A 861 -15.32 -2.37 26.17
N ALA A 862 -16.24 -2.75 27.06
CA ALA A 862 -17.62 -2.23 27.05
C ALA A 862 -17.74 -0.76 27.54
N GLU A 863 -16.72 -0.15 28.14
CA GLU A 863 -16.73 1.29 28.42
C GLU A 863 -16.72 2.09 27.10
N GLY A 864 -16.08 1.53 26.07
CA GLY A 864 -16.01 2.09 24.72
C GLY A 864 -15.32 3.45 24.62
N TRP A 865 -15.50 4.07 23.47
CA TRP A 865 -14.93 5.35 23.12
C TRP A 865 -15.99 6.28 22.52
N LEU A 866 -15.91 7.57 22.79
CA LEU A 866 -16.56 8.58 21.96
C LEU A 866 -15.69 8.84 20.73
N LEU A 867 -16.31 9.08 19.57
CA LEU A 867 -15.60 9.27 18.29
C LEU A 867 -14.51 10.35 18.37
N PRO A 868 -14.75 11.56 18.91
CA PRO A 868 -13.70 12.58 18.99
C PRO A 868 -12.52 12.17 19.88
N GLU A 869 -12.78 11.44 20.98
CA GLU A 869 -11.72 10.97 21.87
C GLU A 869 -10.83 9.92 21.22
N LEU A 870 -11.44 8.96 20.47
CA LEU A 870 -10.70 7.93 19.79
C LEU A 870 -9.94 8.50 18.58
N ALA A 871 -10.52 9.44 17.85
CA ALA A 871 -9.91 10.19 16.78
C ALA A 871 -8.63 10.89 17.25
N GLU A 872 -8.70 11.62 18.36
CA GLU A 872 -7.53 12.29 18.96
C GLU A 872 -6.50 11.27 19.48
N GLN A 873 -6.94 10.13 20.07
CA GLN A 873 -6.06 9.07 20.57
C GLN A 873 -5.25 8.40 19.45
N LEU A 874 -5.84 8.24 18.25
CA LEU A 874 -5.22 7.63 17.08
C LEU A 874 -4.56 8.67 16.15
N ALA A 875 -4.70 9.97 16.43
CA ALA A 875 -4.28 11.06 15.55
C ALA A 875 -4.88 10.97 14.13
N GLU A 876 -6.11 10.51 14.02
CA GLU A 876 -6.84 10.30 12.76
C GLU A 876 -8.10 11.17 12.74
N ALA A 877 -8.43 11.80 11.60
CA ALA A 877 -9.62 12.63 11.46
C ALA A 877 -10.91 11.82 11.72
N PRO A 878 -11.93 12.41 12.41
CA PRO A 878 -13.16 11.69 12.78
C PRO A 878 -13.86 11.04 11.58
N GLU A 879 -13.94 11.73 10.44
CA GLU A 879 -14.62 11.26 9.23
C GLU A 879 -13.98 9.98 8.70
N ARG A 880 -12.65 9.93 8.67
CA ARG A 880 -11.91 8.74 8.23
C ARG A 880 -12.04 7.58 9.21
N LEU A 881 -12.04 7.89 10.50
CA LEU A 881 -12.22 6.88 11.53
C LEU A 881 -13.62 6.27 11.45
N GLU A 882 -14.65 7.08 11.17
CA GLU A 882 -16.02 6.60 10.91
C GLU A 882 -16.10 5.67 9.70
N GLU A 883 -15.44 6.02 8.58
CA GLU A 883 -15.37 5.17 7.40
C GLU A 883 -14.73 3.81 7.69
N ARG A 884 -13.65 3.81 8.46
CA ARG A 884 -12.98 2.56 8.86
C ARG A 884 -13.85 1.70 9.78
N LEU A 885 -14.50 2.32 10.73
CA LEU A 885 -15.41 1.65 11.67
C LEU A 885 -16.68 1.12 10.96
N ALA A 886 -17.15 1.81 9.92
CA ALA A 886 -18.28 1.34 9.12
C ALA A 886 -18.02 -0.02 8.43
N ARG A 887 -16.75 -0.35 8.19
CA ARG A 887 -16.33 -1.62 7.57
C ARG A 887 -16.19 -2.79 8.55
N SER A 888 -16.34 -2.55 9.86
CA SER A 888 -16.18 -3.58 10.89
C SER A 888 -17.52 -4.01 11.48
N SER A 889 -17.91 -5.26 11.29
CA SER A 889 -19.09 -5.88 11.91
C SER A 889 -18.91 -6.11 13.43
N ASP A 890 -17.66 -6.14 13.90
CA ASP A 890 -17.31 -6.49 15.29
C ASP A 890 -17.37 -5.29 16.24
N VAL A 891 -17.61 -4.09 15.70
CA VAL A 891 -17.75 -2.86 16.48
C VAL A 891 -19.21 -2.42 16.51
N LEU A 892 -19.75 -2.28 17.70
CA LEU A 892 -21.04 -1.66 17.92
C LEU A 892 -20.87 -0.13 17.90
N ARG A 893 -21.76 0.55 17.18
CA ARG A 893 -21.80 2.02 17.11
C ARG A 893 -23.20 2.49 17.44
N GLU A 894 -23.32 3.45 18.32
CA GLU A 894 -24.58 4.02 18.71
C GLU A 894 -24.47 5.52 18.93
N ASP A 895 -25.56 6.25 18.73
CA ASP A 895 -25.63 7.67 19.08
C ASP A 895 -25.85 7.79 20.59
N ALA A 896 -24.97 8.52 21.26
CA ALA A 896 -25.05 8.87 22.65
C ALA A 896 -25.24 10.40 22.78
N GLU A 897 -26.50 10.84 22.65
CA GLU A 897 -26.89 12.26 22.76
C GLU A 897 -26.12 13.19 21.80
N GLY A 898 -26.06 12.82 20.50
CA GLY A 898 -25.44 13.63 19.44
C GLY A 898 -23.94 13.38 19.25
N THR A 899 -23.40 12.34 19.87
CA THR A 899 -22.00 11.92 19.67
C THR A 899 -21.93 10.40 19.46
N THR A 900 -21.28 9.94 18.43
CA THR A 900 -21.11 8.50 18.17
C THR A 900 -20.24 7.86 19.25
N TRP A 901 -20.80 6.87 19.94
CA TRP A 901 -20.08 5.98 20.84
C TRP A 901 -19.84 4.64 20.18
N MET A 902 -18.70 4.00 20.50
CA MET A 902 -18.28 2.75 19.89
C MET A 902 -17.56 1.84 20.88
N ALA A 903 -17.82 0.52 20.76
CA ALA A 903 -17.18 -0.51 21.57
C ALA A 903 -17.17 -1.86 20.83
N PRO A 904 -16.29 -2.82 21.20
CA PRO A 904 -16.34 -4.19 20.69
C PRO A 904 -17.71 -4.82 21.00
N ARG A 905 -18.39 -5.37 19.99
CA ARG A 905 -19.72 -5.96 20.10
C ARG A 905 -19.81 -7.01 21.19
N GLY A 906 -18.88 -7.98 21.23
CA GLY A 906 -18.87 -9.03 22.23
C GLY A 906 -18.67 -8.53 23.68
N ALA A 907 -17.93 -7.43 23.85
CA ALA A 907 -17.77 -6.80 25.16
C ALA A 907 -19.08 -6.14 25.62
N VAL A 908 -19.83 -5.53 24.70
CA VAL A 908 -21.15 -4.94 25.00
C VAL A 908 -22.18 -6.01 25.32
N GLU A 909 -22.25 -7.09 24.55
CA GLU A 909 -23.14 -8.24 24.80
C GLU A 909 -22.87 -8.88 26.17
N THR A 910 -21.59 -8.98 26.54
CA THR A 910 -21.19 -9.42 27.88
C THR A 910 -21.69 -8.46 28.98
N LEU A 911 -21.57 -7.15 28.75
CA LEU A 911 -22.09 -6.14 29.69
C LEU A 911 -23.61 -6.18 29.77
N GLU A 912 -24.32 -6.31 28.66
CA GLU A 912 -25.78 -6.47 28.60
C GLU A 912 -26.25 -7.69 29.40
N SER A 913 -25.58 -8.82 29.26
CA SER A 913 -25.85 -10.03 30.04
C SER A 913 -25.64 -9.82 31.55
N ARG A 914 -24.60 -9.06 31.92
CA ARG A 914 -24.34 -8.70 33.32
C ARG A 914 -25.39 -7.74 33.88
N LEU A 915 -25.87 -6.78 33.08
CA LEU A 915 -26.92 -5.84 33.47
C LEU A 915 -28.23 -6.58 33.73
N THR A 916 -28.67 -7.46 32.82
CA THR A 916 -29.86 -8.27 32.94
C THR A 916 -29.79 -9.25 34.14
N GLY A 917 -28.62 -9.88 34.33
CA GLY A 917 -28.33 -10.74 35.45
C GLY A 917 -28.43 -10.00 36.79
N ALA A 918 -27.81 -8.85 36.92
CA ALA A 918 -27.83 -8.03 38.13
C ALA A 918 -29.24 -7.52 38.50
N ILE A 919 -30.07 -7.18 37.48
CA ILE A 919 -31.48 -6.84 37.73
C ILE A 919 -32.24 -8.03 38.33
N SER A 920 -32.04 -9.22 37.74
CA SER A 920 -32.71 -10.44 38.20
C SER A 920 -32.27 -10.85 39.62
N GLU A 921 -30.97 -10.79 39.90
CA GLU A 921 -30.41 -11.08 41.23
C GLU A 921 -30.92 -10.08 42.29
N TYR A 922 -30.86 -8.77 41.95
CA TYR A 922 -31.35 -7.71 42.85
C TYR A 922 -32.84 -7.93 43.25
N LEU A 923 -33.71 -8.26 42.27
CA LEU A 923 -35.13 -8.48 42.53
C LEU A 923 -35.41 -9.81 43.23
N THR A 924 -34.52 -10.77 43.14
CA THR A 924 -34.58 -12.01 43.90
C THR A 924 -34.23 -11.74 45.36
N ASP A 925 -33.23 -10.93 45.64
CA ASP A 925 -32.80 -10.55 47.01
C ASP A 925 -33.76 -9.54 47.65
N HIS A 926 -34.53 -8.78 46.82
CA HIS A 926 -35.45 -7.77 47.27
C HIS A 926 -36.89 -8.03 46.74
N PRO A 927 -37.56 -9.11 47.16
CA PRO A 927 -38.82 -9.59 46.55
C PRO A 927 -40.00 -8.62 46.66
N ARG A 928 -39.90 -7.61 47.57
CA ARG A 928 -40.91 -6.56 47.73
C ARG A 928 -40.70 -5.35 46.78
N VAL A 929 -39.61 -5.30 46.05
CA VAL A 929 -39.30 -4.20 45.15
C VAL A 929 -39.81 -4.53 43.74
N THR A 930 -40.48 -3.59 43.09
CA THR A 930 -41.08 -3.75 41.75
C THR A 930 -40.08 -3.66 40.62
N ALA A 931 -39.01 -2.87 40.79
CA ALA A 931 -37.96 -2.62 39.81
C ALA A 931 -36.68 -2.12 40.47
N MET A 932 -35.56 -2.31 39.79
CA MET A 932 -34.27 -1.77 40.22
C MET A 932 -34.06 -0.37 39.61
N ALA A 933 -33.71 0.61 40.45
CA ALA A 933 -33.41 1.97 39.96
C ALA A 933 -32.22 1.98 39.01
N PRO A 934 -32.26 2.66 37.85
CA PRO A 934 -31.16 2.72 36.87
C PRO A 934 -29.86 3.23 37.48
N ALA A 935 -29.90 4.18 38.40
CA ALA A 935 -28.74 4.69 39.12
C ALA A 935 -28.03 3.62 39.96
N THR A 936 -28.80 2.78 40.65
CA THR A 936 -28.33 1.64 41.43
C THR A 936 -27.69 0.59 40.50
N LEU A 937 -28.38 0.23 39.42
CA LEU A 937 -27.86 -0.71 38.41
C LEU A 937 -26.51 -0.25 37.84
N ARG A 938 -26.39 1.02 37.39
CA ARG A 938 -25.15 1.59 36.90
C ARG A 938 -24.03 1.54 37.94
N SER A 939 -24.30 1.99 39.17
CA SER A 939 -23.29 2.00 40.25
C SER A 939 -22.79 0.61 40.63
N THR A 940 -23.66 -0.41 40.53
CA THR A 940 -23.33 -1.80 40.87
C THR A 940 -22.54 -2.49 39.75
N VAL A 941 -23.00 -2.38 38.50
CA VAL A 941 -22.46 -3.18 37.37
C VAL A 941 -21.35 -2.45 36.59
N CYS A 942 -21.53 -1.16 36.34
CA CYS A 942 -20.65 -0.37 35.47
C CYS A 942 -20.45 1.06 35.97
N PRO A 943 -19.84 1.28 37.15
CA PRO A 943 -19.74 2.59 37.80
C PRO A 943 -18.92 3.61 37.01
N ARG A 944 -18.06 3.15 36.11
CA ARG A 944 -17.20 3.98 35.25
C ARG A 944 -17.82 4.33 33.90
N LEU A 945 -18.91 3.66 33.50
CA LEU A 945 -19.56 3.91 32.22
C LEU A 945 -20.18 5.32 32.21
N ASP A 946 -20.00 6.07 31.15
CA ASP A 946 -20.65 7.38 30.96
C ASP A 946 -22.16 7.23 31.04
N GLN A 947 -22.83 8.20 31.67
CA GLN A 947 -24.25 8.14 31.90
C GLN A 947 -25.08 8.11 30.64
N ARG A 948 -24.64 8.81 29.58
CA ARG A 948 -25.30 8.84 28.27
C ARG A 948 -25.23 7.47 27.60
N ILE A 949 -24.07 6.84 27.65
CA ILE A 949 -23.85 5.50 27.10
C ILE A 949 -24.69 4.46 27.88
N PHE A 950 -24.72 4.57 29.22
CA PHE A 950 -25.54 3.68 30.02
C PHE A 950 -27.04 3.79 29.67
N ARG A 951 -27.53 5.02 29.42
CA ARG A 951 -28.96 5.22 29.01
C ARG A 951 -29.20 4.59 27.60
N SER A 952 -28.28 4.77 26.67
CA SER A 952 -28.40 4.16 25.33
C SER A 952 -28.43 2.63 25.41
N LEU A 953 -27.54 2.01 26.19
CA LEU A 953 -27.53 0.57 26.38
C LEU A 953 -28.83 0.06 27.08
N LEU A 954 -29.33 0.81 28.07
CA LEU A 954 -30.56 0.45 28.75
C LEU A 954 -31.76 0.54 27.80
N ALA A 955 -31.83 1.59 26.98
CA ALA A 955 -32.87 1.74 25.95
C ALA A 955 -32.82 0.59 24.94
N ARG A 956 -31.65 0.14 24.57
CA ARG A 956 -31.42 -1.01 23.68
C ARG A 956 -31.92 -2.32 24.31
N LEU A 957 -31.65 -2.57 25.57
CA LEU A 957 -32.16 -3.75 26.30
C LEU A 957 -33.68 -3.75 26.35
N VAL A 958 -34.30 -2.56 26.54
CA VAL A 958 -35.75 -2.39 26.53
C VAL A 958 -36.28 -2.67 25.09
N ALA A 959 -35.68 -2.10 24.07
CA ALA A 959 -36.09 -2.32 22.66
C ALA A 959 -35.95 -3.78 22.22
N ALA A 960 -34.94 -4.49 22.75
CA ALA A 960 -34.74 -5.93 22.53
C ALA A 960 -35.69 -6.83 23.34
N GLY A 961 -36.58 -6.24 24.19
CA GLY A 961 -37.53 -7.00 25.00
C GLY A 961 -36.86 -7.83 26.10
N GLN A 962 -35.63 -7.55 26.50
CA GLN A 962 -34.92 -8.24 27.57
C GLN A 962 -35.30 -7.70 28.95
N VAL A 963 -35.58 -6.41 29.05
CA VAL A 963 -36.06 -5.73 30.25
C VAL A 963 -37.19 -4.77 29.88
N GLU A 964 -38.06 -4.45 30.87
CA GLU A 964 -39.07 -3.42 30.74
C GLU A 964 -38.78 -2.26 31.70
N ALA A 965 -39.02 -1.03 31.22
CA ALA A 965 -38.88 0.18 32.02
C ALA A 965 -40.26 0.60 32.56
N ILE A 966 -40.34 0.84 33.86
CA ILE A 966 -41.53 1.34 34.53
C ILE A 966 -41.19 2.62 35.31
N SER A 967 -42.17 3.28 35.91
CA SER A 967 -41.94 4.54 36.67
C SER A 967 -40.91 4.42 37.78
N GLU A 968 -40.82 3.25 38.41
CA GLU A 968 -39.93 2.98 39.56
C GLU A 968 -38.51 2.48 39.12
N GLY A 969 -38.31 2.08 37.87
CA GLY A 969 -37.03 1.56 37.40
C GLY A 969 -37.13 0.57 36.24
N VAL A 970 -36.22 -0.40 36.23
CA VAL A 970 -36.13 -1.47 35.24
C VAL A 970 -36.25 -2.84 35.86
N ARG A 971 -36.93 -3.77 35.14
CA ARG A 971 -37.17 -5.16 35.60
C ARG A 971 -37.16 -6.13 34.40
N PRO A 972 -36.96 -7.42 34.58
CA PRO A 972 -37.14 -8.42 33.54
C PRO A 972 -38.61 -8.41 33.04
N VAL A 973 -38.77 -8.65 31.72
CA VAL A 973 -40.10 -8.73 31.11
C VAL A 973 -40.95 -9.84 31.80
N GLY A 974 -42.14 -9.50 32.20
CA GLY A 974 -43.06 -10.43 32.90
C GLY A 974 -42.72 -10.67 34.39
N HIS A 975 -41.86 -9.84 34.97
CA HIS A 975 -41.60 -9.94 36.42
C HIS A 975 -42.80 -9.51 37.25
N HIS A 976 -43.23 -10.37 38.18
CA HIS A 976 -44.26 -10.07 39.17
C HIS A 976 -43.67 -10.10 40.55
N GLN A 977 -44.08 -9.16 41.42
CA GLN A 977 -43.70 -9.17 42.81
C GLN A 977 -44.13 -10.49 43.47
N ARG A 978 -43.19 -11.07 44.21
CA ARG A 978 -43.49 -12.25 45.06
C ARG A 978 -43.69 -11.78 46.48
N PHE A 979 -44.93 -11.79 46.92
CA PHE A 979 -45.24 -11.55 48.29
C PHE A 979 -45.00 -12.82 49.13
N SER A 980 -44.50 -12.65 50.37
CA SER A 980 -44.49 -13.76 51.30
C SER A 980 -45.93 -14.16 51.60
N PRO A 981 -46.21 -15.40 52.09
CA PRO A 981 -47.58 -15.78 52.44
C PRO A 981 -48.24 -14.83 53.48
N GLU A 982 -47.40 -14.21 54.32
CA GLU A 982 -47.85 -13.22 55.33
C GLU A 982 -48.16 -11.86 54.63
N ASP A 983 -47.34 -11.42 53.72
CA ASP A 983 -47.55 -10.17 52.97
C ASP A 983 -48.72 -10.30 51.97
N ALA A 984 -48.90 -11.45 51.31
CA ALA A 984 -50.06 -11.74 50.47
C ALA A 984 -51.39 -11.71 51.33
N ALA A 985 -51.43 -12.32 52.51
CA ALA A 985 -52.57 -12.28 53.39
C ALA A 985 -52.84 -10.86 53.89
N LEU A 986 -51.79 -10.03 54.10
CA LEU A 986 -51.98 -8.60 54.50
C LEU A 986 -52.49 -7.80 53.32
N ALA A 987 -51.95 -8.01 52.08
CA ALA A 987 -52.45 -7.33 50.87
C ALA A 987 -53.92 -7.66 50.59
N ASP A 988 -54.36 -8.91 50.71
CA ASP A 988 -55.74 -9.35 50.59
C ASP A 988 -56.64 -8.70 51.64
N ARG A 989 -56.21 -8.60 52.90
CA ARG A 989 -56.95 -7.88 53.98
C ARG A 989 -57.04 -6.39 53.65
N VAL A 990 -55.99 -5.72 53.16
CA VAL A 990 -56.05 -4.31 52.83
C VAL A 990 -56.95 -4.09 51.63
N THR A 991 -56.84 -4.92 50.56
CA THR A 991 -57.72 -4.86 49.39
C THR A 991 -59.18 -5.08 49.74
N SER A 992 -59.50 -6.04 50.67
CA SER A 992 -60.85 -6.29 51.20
C SER A 992 -61.32 -5.11 51.98
N LEU A 993 -60.49 -4.44 52.75
CA LEU A 993 -60.86 -3.25 53.57
C LEU A 993 -61.09 -2.05 52.66
N LEU A 994 -60.30 -1.88 51.57
CA LEU A 994 -60.56 -0.79 50.60
C LEU A 994 -61.80 -1.03 49.75
N ALA A 995 -62.11 -2.27 49.36
CA ALA A 995 -63.35 -2.66 48.67
C ALA A 995 -64.55 -2.46 49.50
N TYR A 996 -64.42 -2.51 50.87
CA TYR A 996 -65.50 -2.22 51.77
C TYR A 996 -65.80 -0.71 51.93
N ARG A 997 -64.84 0.17 51.60
CA ARG A 997 -65.04 1.63 51.64
C ARG A 997 -65.73 2.18 50.37
N ASP A 998 -65.80 1.45 49.31
CA ASP A 998 -66.41 1.88 48.03
C ASP A 998 -67.87 1.37 47.85
N LYS A 999 -68.49 0.83 48.90
CA LYS A 999 -69.93 0.58 48.88
C LYS A 999 -70.60 1.86 49.35
N PRO A 1000 -71.50 2.45 48.56
CA PRO A 1000 -72.33 3.59 49.05
C PRO A 1000 -73.29 3.12 50.24
N PRO A 1001 -73.62 4.07 51.15
CA PRO A 1001 -74.43 3.76 52.32
C PRO A 1001 -75.76 3.24 51.99
#